data_607490a1802ba58380496b06277b974b
#
_entry.id   607490a1802ba58380496b06277b974b
#
_cell.length_a   1.000
_cell.length_b   1.000
_cell.length_c   1.000
_cell.angle_alpha   90.00
_cell.angle_beta   90.00
_cell.angle_gamma   90.00
#
_symmetry.space_group_name_H-M   'P 1'
#
loop_
_entity.id
_entity.type
_entity.pdbx_description
1 polymer ?
#
loop_
_entity_poly.entity_id
_entity_poly.type
_entity_poly.pdbx_seq_one_letter_code
_entity_poly.pdbx_strand_id
1 'polypeptide(L)'
;MLGDLAGRALGADWDVAERCAFSLLEAARVADTAADRRGVLVAMGRGFRNIWLLPFVHRRLSDRDPSIAAAALQAAGGLGFPALEESVAAFLGEGVPPTLRRAAITALGRMGAMSAVDRLVPLILGDAGEAAAALTALTEIRSPAGRDSALLVLDQDLEPEVQIAAVRYLSELGALEVLATLRRLARHDDAEIRIASSMASRALKAERTRDAAERFLVALSESDRAVRAVLARRLRTLPVAEVLEQAQLLLSDEAAGVVQILGELRDEEITHYLLAVAERAELPVEVRARAVGAIEADEQWEREALAKLAHRQDLDEAIRAAAVQAMGAFATSAELMERIGDLAKATSAQIRGAVLWALQLGGRTDKDLPAIAKLVAPMLDDESPMVRRRSVYVVGNLNLAELAPQLVKRCAHTEPPDMRLAAYVALGELGMPGVAGDVVATIKREDDPRVLGAASNALVASAPDAQVIAGLAPRASQLLAAPEPRLREAGAEIAGLLGGAVAASAILPLANDDAPAVRGAAVWALGKLADPSTEKALLAAFKDDDPAVHERAATGLLRLGTPAALAQAIRFVAGDGDPTARGTLAAAITISRPHAAELAPTIDEALEKTDADDPAFEPLLRMKIATAELADESAPAVDVDGEITKLFPSFAAMTKLSGFDTMIRSLRTAESLFLSTGQAKDADLSPPITLWMKVLENYVHAWLGPRMAGLQREPGVLFDYVDRVIGGSWQGFARWLEPKWRDPADVGGARVEIPLRAVPNCVRDLQEHRRKRLDSPLSVTEWARLMVLFAVDHPTGFKNMFKLGGKEHKTTAERTVSLAHRLHTLAAVRNLVTHRASAGAQTLAAFRRSYYSAFEDLVTLA
;
A
#
# COMPACT_ATOMS: atom_id res chain seq x y z
N MET A 1 -11.88 25.61 -4.00
CA MET A 1 -12.26 26.34 -5.21
C MET A 1 -11.99 25.57 -6.48
N LEU A 2 -10.76 25.17 -6.83
CA LEU A 2 -10.50 24.33 -8.04
C LEU A 2 -11.17 22.97 -7.98
N GLY A 3 -11.14 22.29 -6.82
CA GLY A 3 -11.83 21.00 -6.63
C GLY A 3 -13.35 21.12 -6.71
N ASP A 4 -13.93 22.21 -6.18
CA ASP A 4 -15.39 22.43 -6.24
C ASP A 4 -15.85 22.84 -7.66
N LEU A 5 -15.02 23.55 -8.41
CA LEU A 5 -15.28 23.89 -9.80
C LEU A 5 -15.22 22.64 -10.70
N ALA A 6 -14.23 21.76 -10.44
CA ALA A 6 -14.10 20.51 -11.15
C ALA A 6 -15.27 19.55 -10.86
N GLY A 7 -15.76 19.49 -9.61
CA GLY A 7 -16.94 18.70 -9.24
C GLY A 7 -18.23 19.16 -9.94
N ARG A 8 -18.34 20.45 -10.28
CA ARG A 8 -19.49 21.01 -11.02
C ARG A 8 -19.39 20.80 -12.54
N ALA A 9 -18.17 20.64 -13.06
CA ALA A 9 -17.91 20.46 -14.50
C ALA A 9 -18.15 19.02 -15.01
N LEU A 10 -18.54 18.09 -14.16
CA LEU A 10 -18.69 16.65 -14.49
C LEU A 10 -19.80 16.31 -15.51
N GLY A 11 -20.38 17.26 -16.15
CA GLY A 11 -21.45 17.03 -17.11
C GLY A 11 -21.22 17.54 -18.53
N ALA A 12 -20.37 18.49 -18.78
CA ALA A 12 -20.33 19.18 -20.04
C ALA A 12 -18.96 19.54 -20.61
N ASP A 13 -17.89 19.52 -19.80
CA ASP A 13 -16.63 20.05 -20.28
C ASP A 13 -15.43 19.26 -19.71
N TRP A 14 -15.11 18.13 -20.36
CA TRP A 14 -13.92 17.33 -20.09
C TRP A 14 -12.63 18.17 -20.12
N ASP A 15 -12.58 19.20 -20.93
CA ASP A 15 -11.47 20.13 -21.06
C ASP A 15 -11.28 20.97 -19.79
N VAL A 16 -12.38 21.37 -19.13
CA VAL A 16 -12.33 22.08 -17.85
C VAL A 16 -11.87 21.17 -16.72
N ALA A 17 -12.41 19.96 -16.66
CA ALA A 17 -12.03 18.96 -15.66
C ALA A 17 -10.54 18.60 -15.78
N GLU A 18 -10.05 18.42 -17.00
CA GLU A 18 -8.64 18.11 -17.27
C GLU A 18 -7.72 19.28 -16.94
N ARG A 19 -8.10 20.51 -17.31
CA ARG A 19 -7.36 21.72 -16.93
C ARG A 19 -7.30 21.91 -15.41
N CYS A 20 -8.38 21.61 -14.69
CA CYS A 20 -8.39 21.63 -13.23
C CYS A 20 -7.44 20.59 -12.64
N ALA A 21 -7.41 19.38 -13.19
CA ALA A 21 -6.48 18.34 -12.74
C ALA A 21 -5.02 18.75 -12.94
N PHE A 22 -4.68 19.30 -14.10
CA PHE A 22 -3.33 19.77 -14.36
C PHE A 22 -2.95 20.96 -13.48
N SER A 23 -3.89 21.87 -13.20
CA SER A 23 -3.66 22.97 -12.26
C SER A 23 -3.42 22.48 -10.83
N LEU A 24 -4.12 21.42 -10.40
CA LEU A 24 -3.88 20.79 -9.12
C LEU A 24 -2.52 20.07 -9.06
N LEU A 25 -2.13 19.37 -10.13
CA LEU A 25 -0.80 18.75 -10.23
C LEU A 25 0.30 19.80 -10.21
N GLU A 26 0.08 20.93 -10.84
CA GLU A 26 1.00 22.05 -10.80
C GLU A 26 1.07 22.67 -9.40
N ALA A 27 -0.09 22.92 -8.76
CA ALA A 27 -0.13 23.39 -7.38
C ALA A 27 0.59 22.42 -6.42
N ALA A 28 0.50 21.13 -6.64
CA ALA A 28 1.20 20.12 -5.85
C ALA A 28 2.72 20.19 -5.97
N ARG A 29 3.23 20.68 -7.10
CA ARG A 29 4.67 20.89 -7.31
C ARG A 29 5.19 22.17 -6.67
N VAL A 30 4.32 23.17 -6.55
CA VAL A 30 4.62 24.48 -5.94
C VAL A 30 4.50 24.43 -4.43
N ALA A 31 3.85 23.40 -3.88
CA ALA A 31 3.56 23.28 -2.48
C ALA A 31 4.85 23.13 -1.64
N ASP A 32 5.29 24.22 -1.04
CA ASP A 32 6.55 24.29 -0.30
C ASP A 32 6.43 23.71 1.11
N THR A 33 5.28 23.87 1.76
CA THR A 33 5.05 23.39 3.13
C THR A 33 4.24 22.09 3.15
N ALA A 34 4.38 21.33 4.24
CA ALA A 34 3.54 20.15 4.46
C ALA A 34 2.04 20.52 4.50
N ALA A 35 1.70 21.71 5.01
CA ALA A 35 0.33 22.22 5.04
C ALA A 35 -0.21 22.47 3.61
N ASP A 36 0.59 23.04 2.72
CA ASP A 36 0.21 23.26 1.32
C ASP A 36 0.04 21.94 0.58
N ARG A 37 0.96 20.99 0.76
CA ARG A 37 0.89 19.64 0.19
C ARG A 37 -0.39 18.92 0.61
N ARG A 38 -0.73 18.98 1.91
CA ARG A 38 -2.00 18.44 2.42
C ARG A 38 -3.20 19.13 1.80
N GLY A 39 -3.17 20.47 1.73
CA GLY A 39 -4.26 21.26 1.15
C GLY A 39 -4.55 20.89 -0.30
N VAL A 40 -3.51 20.66 -1.10
CA VAL A 40 -3.65 20.25 -2.51
C VAL A 40 -4.20 18.83 -2.61
N LEU A 41 -3.70 17.88 -1.80
CA LEU A 41 -4.23 16.50 -1.77
C LEU A 41 -5.70 16.47 -1.37
N VAL A 42 -6.09 17.22 -0.33
CA VAL A 42 -7.49 17.35 0.07
C VAL A 42 -8.35 17.94 -1.07
N ALA A 43 -7.81 18.90 -1.82
CA ALA A 43 -8.51 19.47 -2.98
C ALA A 43 -8.66 18.45 -4.12
N MET A 44 -7.66 17.60 -4.35
CA MET A 44 -7.75 16.50 -5.33
C MET A 44 -8.84 15.49 -4.96
N GLY A 45 -9.09 15.23 -3.69
CA GLY A 45 -10.11 14.31 -3.21
C GLY A 45 -11.54 14.88 -3.14
N ARG A 46 -11.76 16.17 -3.44
CA ARG A 46 -13.08 16.80 -3.32
C ARG A 46 -14.00 16.57 -4.53
N GLY A 47 -14.39 15.31 -4.75
CA GLY A 47 -15.51 14.98 -5.66
C GLY A 47 -15.19 15.02 -7.15
N PHE A 48 -13.94 14.94 -7.51
CA PHE A 48 -13.48 15.07 -8.88
C PHE A 48 -12.70 13.82 -9.29
N ARG A 49 -13.38 12.91 -9.98
CA ARG A 49 -12.78 11.66 -10.46
C ARG A 49 -11.99 11.94 -11.73
N ASN A 50 -10.68 12.21 -11.59
CA ASN A 50 -9.82 12.45 -12.74
C ASN A 50 -8.57 11.56 -12.67
N ILE A 51 -8.37 10.79 -13.73
CA ILE A 51 -7.31 9.78 -13.86
C ILE A 51 -5.91 10.38 -13.77
N TRP A 52 -5.72 11.61 -14.23
CA TRP A 52 -4.41 12.26 -14.22
C TRP A 52 -3.87 12.55 -12.81
N LEU A 53 -4.77 12.58 -11.81
CA LEU A 53 -4.39 12.73 -10.41
C LEU A 53 -3.95 11.41 -9.76
N LEU A 54 -4.37 10.26 -10.34
CA LEU A 54 -4.16 8.94 -9.75
C LEU A 54 -2.69 8.63 -9.46
N PRO A 55 -1.73 8.77 -10.41
CA PRO A 55 -0.34 8.44 -10.14
C PRO A 55 0.29 9.34 -9.06
N PHE A 56 -0.11 10.60 -9.01
CA PHE A 56 0.37 11.51 -7.99
C PHE A 56 -0.13 11.11 -6.60
N VAL A 57 -1.44 10.85 -6.46
CA VAL A 57 -2.02 10.41 -5.18
C VAL A 57 -1.44 9.06 -4.76
N HIS A 58 -1.29 8.11 -5.69
CA HIS A 58 -0.71 6.81 -5.42
C HIS A 58 0.71 6.93 -4.82
N ARG A 59 1.58 7.76 -5.41
CA ARG A 59 2.93 7.99 -4.87
C ARG A 59 2.92 8.63 -3.47
N ARG A 60 1.95 9.50 -3.18
CA ARG A 60 1.84 10.18 -1.88
C ARG A 60 1.25 9.30 -0.78
N LEU A 61 0.68 8.14 -1.11
CA LEU A 61 0.33 7.13 -0.11
C LEU A 61 1.56 6.65 0.68
N SER A 62 2.71 6.56 0.02
CA SER A 62 3.99 6.18 0.64
C SER A 62 4.80 7.39 1.12
N ASP A 63 4.17 8.54 1.32
CA ASP A 63 4.86 9.72 1.84
C ASP A 63 5.26 9.51 3.30
N ARG A 64 6.44 9.98 3.66
CA ARG A 64 7.03 9.81 4.99
C ARG A 64 6.39 10.66 6.08
N ASP A 65 5.81 11.78 5.69
CA ASP A 65 4.97 12.57 6.58
C ASP A 65 3.61 11.90 6.74
N PRO A 66 3.28 11.36 7.94
CA PRO A 66 1.99 10.69 8.17
C PRO A 66 0.79 11.60 7.86
N SER A 67 0.95 12.91 7.98
CA SER A 67 -0.12 13.85 7.68
C SER A 67 -0.35 14.01 6.17
N ILE A 68 0.69 13.85 5.36
CA ILE A 68 0.60 13.84 3.90
C ILE A 68 0.03 12.50 3.44
N ALA A 69 0.49 11.37 4.01
CA ALA A 69 -0.05 10.05 3.73
C ALA A 69 -1.56 9.98 4.07
N ALA A 70 -1.99 10.54 5.20
CA ALA A 70 -3.40 10.63 5.57
C ALA A 70 -4.22 11.46 4.56
N ALA A 71 -3.68 12.58 4.09
CA ALA A 71 -4.32 13.40 3.07
C ALA A 71 -4.37 12.67 1.71
N ALA A 72 -3.36 11.88 1.37
CA ALA A 72 -3.36 11.03 0.17
C ALA A 72 -4.40 9.91 0.26
N LEU A 73 -4.57 9.28 1.43
CA LEU A 73 -5.65 8.32 1.68
C LEU A 73 -7.03 8.98 1.51
N GLN A 74 -7.22 10.18 2.06
CA GLN A 74 -8.45 10.94 1.88
C GLN A 74 -8.70 11.27 0.40
N ALA A 75 -7.66 11.67 -0.34
CA ALA A 75 -7.73 11.93 -1.77
C ALA A 75 -8.07 10.66 -2.57
N ALA A 76 -7.46 9.53 -2.24
CA ALA A 76 -7.76 8.23 -2.85
C ALA A 76 -9.24 7.86 -2.68
N GLY A 77 -9.77 8.00 -1.46
CA GLY A 77 -11.19 7.80 -1.18
C GLY A 77 -12.11 8.71 -2.01
N GLY A 78 -11.73 9.99 -2.19
CA GLY A 78 -12.48 10.94 -3.00
C GLY A 78 -12.41 10.70 -4.50
N LEU A 79 -11.26 10.22 -5.00
CA LEU A 79 -11.07 9.84 -6.41
C LEU A 79 -11.83 8.55 -6.77
N GLY A 80 -11.91 7.59 -5.86
CA GLY A 80 -12.70 6.37 -6.02
C GLY A 80 -12.24 5.48 -7.18
N PHE A 81 -10.93 5.41 -7.48
CA PHE A 81 -10.39 4.52 -8.51
C PHE A 81 -10.06 3.14 -7.93
N PRO A 82 -10.59 2.04 -8.51
CA PRO A 82 -10.27 0.68 -8.07
C PRO A 82 -8.77 0.38 -8.06
N ALA A 83 -7.99 0.99 -8.96
CA ALA A 83 -6.54 0.83 -9.03
C ALA A 83 -5.79 1.25 -7.74
N LEU A 84 -6.43 2.03 -6.85
CA LEU A 84 -5.86 2.44 -5.56
C LEU A 84 -6.27 1.53 -4.40
N GLU A 85 -7.25 0.65 -4.58
CA GLU A 85 -7.83 -0.14 -3.49
C GLU A 85 -6.78 -0.96 -2.74
N GLU A 86 -5.94 -1.70 -3.45
CA GLU A 86 -4.92 -2.55 -2.82
C GLU A 86 -3.87 -1.71 -2.08
N SER A 87 -3.44 -0.59 -2.67
CA SER A 87 -2.47 0.32 -2.03
C SER A 87 -3.05 0.99 -0.78
N VAL A 88 -4.34 1.30 -0.78
CA VAL A 88 -5.04 1.84 0.40
C VAL A 88 -5.27 0.74 1.43
N ALA A 89 -5.66 -0.46 1.01
CA ALA A 89 -5.91 -1.60 1.88
C ALA A 89 -4.63 -2.12 2.58
N ALA A 90 -3.45 -1.84 2.03
CA ALA A 90 -2.17 -2.13 2.69
C ALA A 90 -2.04 -1.41 4.05
N PHE A 91 -2.68 -0.25 4.22
CA PHE A 91 -2.71 0.49 5.49
C PHE A 91 -3.59 -0.14 6.58
N LEU A 92 -4.31 -1.21 6.29
CA LEU A 92 -5.03 -1.99 7.31
C LEU A 92 -4.12 -3.00 8.04
N GLY A 93 -2.85 -3.12 7.62
CA GLY A 93 -1.87 -4.04 8.19
C GLY A 93 -1.47 -3.73 9.62
N GLU A 94 -0.86 -4.72 10.29
CA GLU A 94 -0.28 -4.56 11.63
C GLU A 94 0.90 -3.58 11.59
N GLY A 95 1.05 -2.77 12.65
CA GLY A 95 2.13 -1.77 12.76
C GLY A 95 1.84 -0.42 12.10
N VAL A 96 0.73 -0.29 11.35
CA VAL A 96 0.31 1.01 10.80
C VAL A 96 -0.27 1.88 11.93
N PRO A 97 0.12 3.16 12.03
CA PRO A 97 -0.43 4.07 13.02
C PRO A 97 -1.98 4.12 12.97
N PRO A 98 -2.67 4.12 14.11
CA PRO A 98 -4.16 4.07 14.14
C PRO A 98 -4.82 5.20 13.34
N THR A 99 -4.17 6.37 13.27
CA THR A 99 -4.66 7.52 12.49
C THR A 99 -4.66 7.23 10.99
N LEU A 100 -3.60 6.60 10.46
CA LEU A 100 -3.52 6.20 9.06
C LEU A 100 -4.45 5.04 8.77
N ARG A 101 -4.56 4.08 9.69
CA ARG A 101 -5.45 2.94 9.53
C ARG A 101 -6.91 3.40 9.43
N ARG A 102 -7.37 4.29 10.32
CA ARG A 102 -8.71 4.89 10.24
C ARG A 102 -8.94 5.68 8.95
N ALA A 103 -7.92 6.43 8.50
CA ALA A 103 -8.01 7.14 7.23
C ALA A 103 -8.17 6.17 6.04
N ALA A 104 -7.46 5.04 6.05
CA ALA A 104 -7.58 4.00 5.04
C ALA A 104 -8.96 3.32 5.06
N ILE A 105 -9.47 2.97 6.24
CA ILE A 105 -10.82 2.43 6.41
C ILE A 105 -11.85 3.36 5.77
N THR A 106 -11.79 4.66 6.10
CA THR A 106 -12.69 5.67 5.55
C THR A 106 -12.54 5.81 4.03
N ALA A 107 -11.30 5.78 3.53
CA ALA A 107 -11.04 5.84 2.10
C ALA A 107 -11.65 4.66 1.34
N LEU A 108 -11.45 3.43 1.84
CA LEU A 108 -12.02 2.20 1.25
C LEU A 108 -13.55 2.23 1.23
N GLY A 109 -14.18 2.76 2.29
CA GLY A 109 -15.63 2.97 2.32
C GLY A 109 -16.07 3.87 1.18
N ARG A 110 -15.46 5.05 1.06
CA ARG A 110 -15.77 6.03 0.00
C ARG A 110 -15.50 5.54 -1.42
N MET A 111 -14.50 4.68 -1.59
CA MET A 111 -14.20 4.04 -2.86
C MET A 111 -15.25 3.01 -3.25
N GLY A 112 -16.02 2.51 -2.31
CA GLY A 112 -16.90 1.37 -2.50
C GLY A 112 -16.13 0.05 -2.67
N ALA A 113 -14.96 -0.06 -2.04
CA ALA A 113 -13.98 -1.13 -2.25
C ALA A 113 -14.51 -2.49 -1.74
N MET A 114 -15.20 -3.22 -2.60
CA MET A 114 -15.70 -4.58 -2.29
C MET A 114 -14.55 -5.55 -1.98
N SER A 115 -13.40 -5.37 -2.60
CA SER A 115 -12.19 -6.17 -2.38
C SER A 115 -11.64 -6.07 -0.94
N ALA A 116 -11.97 -4.97 -0.23
CA ALA A 116 -11.50 -4.73 1.13
C ALA A 116 -12.46 -5.22 2.23
N VAL A 117 -13.67 -5.66 1.88
CA VAL A 117 -14.70 -6.08 2.84
C VAL A 117 -14.17 -7.09 3.85
N ASP A 118 -13.41 -8.04 3.37
CA ASP A 118 -12.87 -9.12 4.18
C ASP A 118 -11.82 -8.65 5.20
N ARG A 119 -11.16 -7.53 4.91
CA ARG A 119 -10.22 -6.88 5.83
C ARG A 119 -10.92 -5.92 6.80
N LEU A 120 -12.08 -5.39 6.41
CA LEU A 120 -12.85 -4.45 7.23
C LEU A 120 -13.70 -5.14 8.31
N VAL A 121 -14.31 -6.29 7.99
CA VAL A 121 -15.21 -7.00 8.92
C VAL A 121 -14.53 -7.37 10.25
N PRO A 122 -13.30 -7.87 10.31
CA PRO A 122 -12.63 -8.16 11.57
C PRO A 122 -12.41 -6.94 12.47
N LEU A 123 -12.32 -5.74 11.87
CA LEU A 123 -12.07 -4.50 12.62
C LEU A 123 -13.30 -4.05 13.45
N ILE A 124 -14.49 -4.57 13.15
CA ILE A 124 -15.73 -4.24 13.88
C ILE A 124 -15.65 -4.63 15.37
N LEU A 125 -14.89 -5.68 15.69
CA LEU A 125 -14.71 -6.18 17.06
C LEU A 125 -13.36 -5.77 17.67
N GLY A 126 -12.67 -4.79 17.06
CA GLY A 126 -11.37 -4.28 17.49
C GLY A 126 -11.45 -2.99 18.32
N ASP A 127 -10.52 -2.08 18.06
CA ASP A 127 -10.50 -0.74 18.69
C ASP A 127 -11.76 0.06 18.33
N ALA A 128 -12.31 0.78 19.31
CA ALA A 128 -13.60 1.48 19.14
C ALA A 128 -13.61 2.46 17.95
N GLY A 129 -12.54 3.25 17.77
CA GLY A 129 -12.46 4.20 16.68
C GLY A 129 -12.33 3.51 15.31
N GLU A 130 -11.65 2.36 15.22
CA GLU A 130 -11.55 1.54 14.02
C GLU A 130 -12.85 0.78 13.74
N ALA A 131 -13.51 0.29 14.78
CA ALA A 131 -14.79 -0.41 14.68
C ALA A 131 -15.90 0.48 14.13
N ALA A 132 -16.03 1.70 14.65
CA ALA A 132 -16.99 2.68 14.15
C ALA A 132 -16.69 3.08 12.70
N ALA A 133 -15.42 3.29 12.37
CA ALA A 133 -15.00 3.58 11.00
C ALA A 133 -15.26 2.40 10.04
N ALA A 134 -15.01 1.15 10.46
CA ALA A 134 -15.25 -0.05 9.66
C ALA A 134 -16.75 -0.26 9.39
N LEU A 135 -17.59 -0.08 10.39
CA LEU A 135 -19.05 -0.13 10.22
C LEU A 135 -19.55 0.96 9.25
N THR A 136 -18.99 2.18 9.36
CA THR A 136 -19.31 3.27 8.43
C THR A 136 -18.84 2.92 7.01
N ALA A 137 -17.63 2.42 6.85
CA ALA A 137 -17.10 2.01 5.54
C ALA A 137 -17.94 0.87 4.94
N LEU A 138 -18.32 -0.14 5.71
CA LEU A 138 -19.20 -1.22 5.26
C LEU A 138 -20.62 -0.72 4.91
N THR A 139 -21.07 0.34 5.57
CA THR A 139 -22.32 1.04 5.21
C THR A 139 -22.18 1.69 3.82
N GLU A 140 -21.07 2.38 3.57
CA GLU A 140 -20.80 3.01 2.28
C GLU A 140 -20.60 1.97 1.16
N ILE A 141 -19.87 0.89 1.43
CA ILE A 141 -19.67 -0.26 0.52
C ILE A 141 -20.98 -1.05 0.33
N ARG A 142 -21.87 -1.06 1.35
CA ARG A 142 -23.10 -1.84 1.45
C ARG A 142 -22.92 -3.34 1.43
N SER A 143 -21.83 -3.78 1.98
CA SER A 143 -21.62 -5.20 2.17
C SER A 143 -22.44 -5.70 3.37
N PRO A 144 -23.23 -6.77 3.22
CA PRO A 144 -23.91 -7.39 4.36
C PRO A 144 -22.97 -8.23 5.23
N ALA A 145 -21.71 -8.38 4.85
CA ALA A 145 -20.76 -9.30 5.48
C ALA A 145 -20.47 -8.97 6.96
N GLY A 146 -20.62 -7.70 7.36
CA GLY A 146 -20.47 -7.27 8.76
C GLY A 146 -21.70 -7.41 9.64
N ARG A 147 -22.82 -7.97 9.10
CA ARG A 147 -24.11 -8.01 9.80
C ARG A 147 -24.07 -8.70 11.16
N ASP A 148 -23.50 -9.90 11.21
CA ASP A 148 -23.42 -10.68 12.45
C ASP A 148 -22.53 -9.99 13.49
N SER A 149 -21.39 -9.43 13.07
CA SER A 149 -20.51 -8.65 13.94
C SER A 149 -21.20 -7.39 14.47
N ALA A 150 -21.98 -6.70 13.62
CA ALA A 150 -22.74 -5.52 14.04
C ALA A 150 -23.88 -5.85 15.02
N LEU A 151 -24.51 -7.02 14.87
CA LEU A 151 -25.49 -7.52 15.84
C LEU A 151 -24.85 -7.79 17.21
N LEU A 152 -23.65 -8.41 17.20
CA LEU A 152 -22.86 -8.65 18.42
C LEU A 152 -22.48 -7.33 19.11
N VAL A 153 -22.12 -6.29 18.35
CA VAL A 153 -21.84 -4.95 18.88
C VAL A 153 -23.05 -4.39 19.64
N LEU A 154 -24.27 -4.55 19.10
CA LEU A 154 -25.49 -4.04 19.75
C LEU A 154 -25.92 -4.81 21.00
N ASP A 155 -25.41 -6.03 21.20
CA ASP A 155 -25.65 -6.85 22.39
C ASP A 155 -24.59 -6.67 23.48
N GLN A 156 -23.51 -5.93 23.17
CA GLN A 156 -22.44 -5.60 24.11
C GLN A 156 -22.56 -4.13 24.56
N ASP A 157 -22.12 -3.85 25.77
CA ASP A 157 -22.01 -2.47 26.28
C ASP A 157 -20.68 -1.85 25.85
N LEU A 158 -20.63 -1.45 24.58
CA LEU A 158 -19.47 -0.82 23.93
C LEU A 158 -19.63 0.70 23.88
N GLU A 159 -18.57 1.38 23.47
CA GLU A 159 -18.57 2.83 23.32
C GLU A 159 -19.72 3.31 22.42
N PRO A 160 -20.39 4.43 22.79
CA PRO A 160 -21.56 4.93 22.07
C PRO A 160 -21.35 5.11 20.56
N GLU A 161 -20.16 5.53 20.15
CA GLU A 161 -19.80 5.74 18.76
C GLU A 161 -19.90 4.45 17.94
N VAL A 162 -19.47 3.32 18.50
CA VAL A 162 -19.51 2.00 17.84
C VAL A 162 -20.96 1.51 17.75
N GLN A 163 -21.74 1.65 18.82
CA GLN A 163 -23.14 1.26 18.82
C GLN A 163 -23.96 2.07 17.82
N ILE A 164 -23.75 3.39 17.73
CA ILE A 164 -24.41 4.26 16.76
C ILE A 164 -24.06 3.85 15.32
N ALA A 165 -22.79 3.56 15.06
CA ALA A 165 -22.34 3.08 13.75
C ALA A 165 -23.00 1.74 13.39
N ALA A 166 -23.11 0.80 14.33
CA ALA A 166 -23.79 -0.47 14.13
C ALA A 166 -25.30 -0.30 13.87
N VAL A 167 -25.97 0.57 14.63
CA VAL A 167 -27.37 0.93 14.39
C VAL A 167 -27.57 1.47 12.97
N ARG A 168 -26.72 2.38 12.53
CA ARG A 168 -26.78 2.95 11.18
C ARG A 168 -26.55 1.88 10.12
N TYR A 169 -25.51 1.10 10.26
CA TYR A 169 -25.16 0.03 9.32
C TYR A 169 -26.30 -0.97 9.14
N LEU A 170 -26.88 -1.50 10.24
CA LEU A 170 -27.97 -2.46 10.18
C LEU A 170 -29.28 -1.83 9.67
N SER A 171 -29.51 -0.57 9.99
CA SER A 171 -30.64 0.18 9.43
C SER A 171 -30.53 0.36 7.92
N GLU A 172 -29.33 0.70 7.42
CA GLU A 172 -29.07 0.86 5.99
C GLU A 172 -29.17 -0.46 5.21
N LEU A 173 -28.89 -1.58 5.86
CA LEU A 173 -29.10 -2.92 5.29
C LEU A 173 -30.57 -3.37 5.27
N GLY A 174 -31.48 -2.58 5.85
CA GLY A 174 -32.87 -2.98 5.97
C GLY A 174 -33.09 -4.17 6.91
N ALA A 175 -32.22 -4.37 7.90
CA ALA A 175 -32.26 -5.50 8.82
C ALA A 175 -33.47 -5.43 9.78
N LEU A 176 -34.59 -5.99 9.40
CA LEU A 176 -35.85 -5.91 10.18
C LEU A 176 -35.77 -6.63 11.53
N GLU A 177 -34.94 -7.64 11.66
CA GLU A 177 -34.70 -8.38 12.90
C GLU A 177 -34.15 -7.52 14.03
N VAL A 178 -33.46 -6.41 13.72
CA VAL A 178 -32.93 -5.49 14.76
C VAL A 178 -33.99 -4.62 15.40
N LEU A 179 -35.22 -4.62 14.92
CA LEU A 179 -36.31 -3.75 15.46
C LEU A 179 -36.53 -3.96 16.97
N ALA A 180 -36.37 -5.17 17.49
CA ALA A 180 -36.49 -5.45 18.93
C ALA A 180 -35.32 -4.80 19.71
N THR A 181 -34.10 -4.95 19.22
CA THR A 181 -32.88 -4.34 19.78
C THR A 181 -32.95 -2.82 19.72
N LEU A 182 -33.37 -2.25 18.58
CA LEU A 182 -33.56 -0.80 18.46
C LEU A 182 -34.58 -0.23 19.44
N ARG A 183 -35.65 -0.98 19.75
CA ARG A 183 -36.63 -0.55 20.79
C ARG A 183 -36.03 -0.56 22.19
N ARG A 184 -35.14 -1.50 22.49
CA ARG A 184 -34.36 -1.53 23.75
C ARG A 184 -33.42 -0.33 23.81
N LEU A 185 -32.60 -0.11 22.75
CA LEU A 185 -31.64 0.99 22.65
C LEU A 185 -32.31 2.38 22.62
N ALA A 186 -33.57 2.49 22.17
CA ALA A 186 -34.32 3.74 22.27
C ALA A 186 -34.62 4.16 23.72
N ARG A 187 -34.30 3.33 24.69
CA ARG A 187 -34.39 3.62 26.14
C ARG A 187 -33.01 3.64 26.81
N HIS A 188 -31.94 3.64 26.05
CA HIS A 188 -30.57 3.63 26.53
C HIS A 188 -30.24 4.91 27.31
N ASP A 189 -29.30 4.85 28.29
CA ASP A 189 -28.89 6.01 29.09
C ASP A 189 -28.21 7.10 28.25
N ASP A 190 -27.48 6.73 27.21
CA ASP A 190 -26.88 7.65 26.28
C ASP A 190 -27.90 8.26 25.30
N ALA A 191 -27.90 9.60 25.17
CA ALA A 191 -28.89 10.34 24.38
C ALA A 191 -28.69 10.14 22.87
N GLU A 192 -27.46 10.01 22.39
CA GLU A 192 -27.16 9.84 20.97
C GLU A 192 -27.56 8.44 20.49
N ILE A 193 -27.35 7.42 21.31
CA ILE A 193 -27.82 6.05 21.05
C ILE A 193 -29.34 6.03 20.98
N ARG A 194 -30.05 6.70 21.92
CA ARG A 194 -31.52 6.80 21.87
C ARG A 194 -32.01 7.43 20.58
N ILE A 195 -31.39 8.54 20.16
CA ILE A 195 -31.77 9.27 18.94
C ILE A 195 -31.52 8.39 17.72
N ALA A 196 -30.31 7.84 17.57
CA ALA A 196 -29.96 6.99 16.45
C ALA A 196 -30.89 5.77 16.32
N SER A 197 -31.17 5.08 17.43
CA SER A 197 -32.02 3.90 17.45
C SER A 197 -33.48 4.23 17.14
N SER A 198 -33.97 5.38 17.64
CA SER A 198 -35.33 5.86 17.32
C SER A 198 -35.49 6.22 15.86
N MET A 199 -34.48 6.92 15.26
CA MET A 199 -34.45 7.26 13.86
C MET A 199 -34.38 6.01 12.97
N ALA A 200 -33.46 5.07 13.29
CA ALA A 200 -33.35 3.80 12.60
C ALA A 200 -34.64 2.97 12.64
N SER A 201 -35.29 2.89 13.81
CA SER A 201 -36.57 2.21 13.94
C SER A 201 -37.71 2.83 13.11
N ARG A 202 -37.70 4.16 12.98
CA ARG A 202 -38.67 4.86 12.11
C ARG A 202 -38.36 4.61 10.66
N ALA A 203 -37.07 4.70 10.26
CA ALA A 203 -36.65 4.45 8.88
C ALA A 203 -37.02 3.03 8.42
N LEU A 204 -36.72 2.01 9.20
CA LEU A 204 -37.06 0.62 8.90
C LEU A 204 -38.56 0.36 8.83
N LYS A 205 -39.38 1.06 9.63
CA LYS A 205 -40.85 0.97 9.55
C LYS A 205 -41.41 1.68 8.34
N ALA A 206 -40.85 2.86 8.00
CA ALA A 206 -41.29 3.64 6.85
C ALA A 206 -40.91 2.95 5.54
N GLU A 207 -39.76 2.26 5.51
CA GLU A 207 -39.29 1.52 4.33
C GLU A 207 -40.24 0.37 3.91
N ARG A 208 -41.00 -0.16 4.85
CA ARG A 208 -42.03 -1.18 4.60
C ARG A 208 -43.21 -0.67 3.75
N THR A 209 -43.39 0.64 3.61
CA THR A 209 -44.58 1.26 3.01
C THR A 209 -44.29 2.13 1.81
N ARG A 210 -43.04 2.39 1.47
CA ARG A 210 -42.67 3.25 0.33
C ARG A 210 -42.55 2.45 -0.98
N ASP A 211 -43.23 2.92 -2.03
CA ASP A 211 -43.11 2.37 -3.36
C ASP A 211 -41.87 2.86 -4.15
N ALA A 212 -41.63 2.32 -5.33
CA ALA A 212 -40.50 2.65 -6.16
C ALA A 212 -40.49 4.14 -6.57
N ALA A 213 -41.64 4.70 -6.85
CA ALA A 213 -41.80 6.08 -7.29
C ALA A 213 -41.34 7.08 -6.23
N GLU A 214 -41.80 6.91 -4.97
CA GLU A 214 -41.42 7.77 -3.86
C GLU A 214 -39.90 7.68 -3.57
N ARG A 215 -39.32 6.48 -3.61
CA ARG A 215 -37.88 6.28 -3.41
C ARG A 215 -37.06 6.93 -4.51
N PHE A 216 -37.49 6.87 -5.77
CA PHE A 216 -36.85 7.53 -6.90
C PHE A 216 -36.86 9.04 -6.73
N LEU A 217 -38.03 9.63 -6.41
CA LEU A 217 -38.16 11.07 -6.21
C LEU A 217 -37.31 11.58 -5.03
N VAL A 218 -37.21 10.82 -3.94
CA VAL A 218 -36.35 11.17 -2.81
C VAL A 218 -34.87 11.16 -3.23
N ALA A 219 -34.45 10.17 -4.02
CA ALA A 219 -33.08 10.11 -4.52
C ALA A 219 -32.77 11.23 -5.51
N LEU A 220 -33.74 11.61 -6.39
CA LEU A 220 -33.58 12.70 -7.34
C LEU A 220 -33.51 14.06 -6.67
N SER A 221 -34.25 14.28 -5.57
CA SER A 221 -34.26 15.54 -4.83
C SER A 221 -33.00 15.81 -4.02
N GLU A 222 -32.15 14.79 -3.82
CA GLU A 222 -30.94 14.91 -3.02
C GLU A 222 -29.81 15.58 -3.83
N SER A 223 -29.27 16.64 -3.28
CA SER A 223 -28.17 17.41 -3.91
C SER A 223 -26.78 16.83 -3.63
N ASP A 224 -26.58 16.18 -2.48
CA ASP A 224 -25.35 15.53 -2.15
C ASP A 224 -25.21 14.21 -2.90
N ARG A 225 -24.12 14.08 -3.68
CA ARG A 225 -23.87 12.89 -4.51
C ARG A 225 -23.74 11.61 -3.70
N ALA A 226 -23.05 11.67 -2.54
CA ALA A 226 -22.83 10.49 -1.71
C ALA A 226 -24.15 10.02 -1.08
N VAL A 227 -24.96 10.96 -0.58
CA VAL A 227 -26.28 10.66 -0.02
C VAL A 227 -27.21 10.16 -1.13
N ARG A 228 -27.19 10.74 -2.32
CA ARG A 228 -27.97 10.29 -3.48
C ARG A 228 -27.63 8.85 -3.86
N ALA A 229 -26.34 8.50 -3.90
CA ALA A 229 -25.89 7.14 -4.16
C ALA A 229 -26.42 6.15 -3.10
N VAL A 230 -26.46 6.57 -1.83
CA VAL A 230 -27.07 5.79 -0.76
C VAL A 230 -28.56 5.58 -1.00
N LEU A 231 -29.29 6.61 -1.32
CA LEU A 231 -30.73 6.52 -1.58
C LEU A 231 -31.03 5.68 -2.84
N ALA A 232 -30.26 5.88 -3.90
CA ALA A 232 -30.38 5.11 -5.14
C ALA A 232 -30.27 3.61 -4.88
N ARG A 233 -29.27 3.20 -4.11
CA ARG A 233 -29.06 1.77 -3.83
C ARG A 233 -30.17 1.14 -3.00
N ARG A 234 -31.00 1.91 -2.29
CA ARG A 234 -32.21 1.40 -1.63
C ARG A 234 -33.27 0.89 -2.61
N LEU A 235 -33.18 1.27 -3.88
CA LEU A 235 -34.03 0.73 -4.93
C LEU A 235 -33.71 -0.75 -5.24
N ARG A 236 -32.55 -1.26 -4.89
CA ARG A 236 -32.17 -2.69 -5.03
C ARG A 236 -33.05 -3.65 -4.26
N THR A 237 -33.75 -3.16 -3.24
CA THR A 237 -34.71 -3.97 -2.49
C THR A 237 -36.05 -4.16 -3.19
N LEU A 238 -36.25 -3.49 -4.32
CA LEU A 238 -37.46 -3.55 -5.13
C LEU A 238 -37.24 -4.46 -6.35
N PRO A 239 -38.35 -4.99 -6.95
CA PRO A 239 -38.24 -5.67 -8.24
C PRO A 239 -37.66 -4.73 -9.31
N VAL A 240 -36.72 -5.22 -10.09
CA VAL A 240 -36.00 -4.43 -11.11
C VAL A 240 -36.99 -3.84 -12.13
N ALA A 241 -38.02 -4.61 -12.51
CA ALA A 241 -39.08 -4.17 -13.39
C ALA A 241 -39.80 -2.89 -12.89
N GLU A 242 -40.10 -2.80 -11.60
CA GLU A 242 -40.73 -1.62 -11.01
C GLU A 242 -39.79 -0.41 -11.04
N VAL A 243 -38.51 -0.64 -10.77
CA VAL A 243 -37.49 0.40 -10.83
C VAL A 243 -37.34 0.93 -12.25
N LEU A 244 -37.32 0.07 -13.27
CA LEU A 244 -37.20 0.45 -14.69
C LEU A 244 -38.45 1.15 -15.19
N GLU A 245 -39.66 0.76 -14.75
CA GLU A 245 -40.90 1.44 -15.06
C GLU A 245 -40.87 2.89 -14.55
N GLN A 246 -40.47 3.10 -13.29
CA GLN A 246 -40.33 4.45 -12.72
C GLN A 246 -39.21 5.26 -13.41
N ALA A 247 -38.08 4.63 -13.72
CA ALA A 247 -37.01 5.26 -14.45
C ALA A 247 -37.47 5.76 -15.82
N GLN A 248 -38.28 4.97 -16.54
CA GLN A 248 -38.82 5.33 -17.83
C GLN A 248 -39.78 6.51 -17.78
N LEU A 249 -40.63 6.57 -16.74
CA LEU A 249 -41.57 7.69 -16.54
C LEU A 249 -40.86 9.01 -16.25
N LEU A 250 -39.74 8.96 -15.48
CA LEU A 250 -39.01 10.14 -15.06
C LEU A 250 -37.89 10.55 -16.04
N LEU A 251 -37.59 9.71 -17.05
CA LEU A 251 -36.49 9.94 -17.99
C LEU A 251 -36.67 11.19 -18.85
N SER A 252 -37.89 11.61 -19.12
CA SER A 252 -38.18 12.82 -19.93
C SER A 252 -37.81 14.11 -19.20
N ASP A 253 -38.02 14.15 -17.89
CA ASP A 253 -37.94 15.36 -17.08
C ASP A 253 -36.63 15.46 -16.31
N GLU A 254 -36.10 14.33 -15.83
CA GLU A 254 -34.94 14.23 -14.93
C GLU A 254 -33.88 13.24 -15.45
N ALA A 255 -33.73 13.16 -16.77
CA ALA A 255 -32.90 12.12 -17.42
C ALA A 255 -31.50 11.94 -16.83
N ALA A 256 -30.80 13.02 -16.51
CA ALA A 256 -29.45 12.96 -15.97
C ALA A 256 -29.38 12.33 -14.56
N GLY A 257 -30.38 12.67 -13.72
CA GLY A 257 -30.53 12.12 -12.38
C GLY A 257 -30.92 10.64 -12.41
N VAL A 258 -31.87 10.29 -13.28
CA VAL A 258 -32.31 8.89 -13.46
C VAL A 258 -31.18 8.00 -13.88
N VAL A 259 -30.40 8.38 -14.89
CA VAL A 259 -29.23 7.63 -15.36
C VAL A 259 -28.20 7.44 -14.26
N GLN A 260 -27.92 8.47 -13.47
CA GLN A 260 -26.99 8.38 -12.35
C GLN A 260 -27.48 7.40 -11.27
N ILE A 261 -28.78 7.44 -10.95
CA ILE A 261 -29.39 6.52 -9.97
C ILE A 261 -29.29 5.07 -10.47
N LEU A 262 -29.62 4.82 -11.73
CA LEU A 262 -29.56 3.49 -12.34
C LEU A 262 -28.14 2.93 -12.34
N GLY A 263 -27.13 3.74 -12.63
CA GLY A 263 -25.72 3.32 -12.59
C GLY A 263 -25.23 2.83 -11.21
N GLU A 264 -25.91 3.25 -10.12
CA GLU A 264 -25.58 2.78 -8.77
C GLU A 264 -26.16 1.37 -8.47
N LEU A 265 -27.03 0.83 -9.34
CA LEU A 265 -27.80 -0.38 -9.01
C LEU A 265 -27.14 -1.69 -9.43
N ARG A 266 -26.23 -1.69 -10.40
CA ARG A 266 -25.42 -2.85 -10.83
C ARG A 266 -26.25 -4.11 -11.06
N ASP A 267 -27.14 -4.07 -12.04
CA ASP A 267 -28.02 -5.15 -12.41
C ASP A 267 -28.02 -5.35 -13.92
N GLU A 268 -28.13 -6.58 -14.40
CA GLU A 268 -28.05 -6.92 -15.83
C GLU A 268 -29.16 -6.26 -16.65
N GLU A 269 -30.41 -6.28 -16.16
CA GLU A 269 -31.54 -5.64 -16.85
C GLU A 269 -31.37 -4.10 -16.89
N ILE A 270 -30.82 -3.54 -15.84
CA ILE A 270 -30.50 -2.11 -15.77
C ILE A 270 -29.38 -1.75 -16.74
N THR A 271 -28.33 -2.58 -16.86
CA THR A 271 -27.27 -2.39 -17.85
C THR A 271 -27.84 -2.43 -19.27
N HIS A 272 -28.72 -3.37 -19.59
CA HIS A 272 -29.41 -3.41 -20.88
C HIS A 272 -30.26 -2.13 -21.13
N TYR A 273 -30.93 -1.64 -20.10
CA TYR A 273 -31.70 -0.39 -20.20
C TYR A 273 -30.78 0.81 -20.44
N LEU A 274 -29.65 0.94 -19.75
CA LEU A 274 -28.68 2.01 -19.95
C LEU A 274 -28.08 1.97 -21.37
N LEU A 275 -27.77 0.79 -21.90
CA LEU A 275 -27.36 0.62 -23.29
C LEU A 275 -28.43 1.08 -24.28
N ALA A 276 -29.69 0.76 -24.00
CA ALA A 276 -30.82 1.25 -24.83
C ALA A 276 -31.00 2.77 -24.74
N VAL A 277 -30.80 3.38 -23.57
CA VAL A 277 -30.81 4.85 -23.39
C VAL A 277 -29.74 5.52 -24.26
N ALA A 278 -28.57 4.92 -24.40
CA ALA A 278 -27.49 5.43 -25.25
C ALA A 278 -27.89 5.55 -26.73
N GLU A 279 -28.85 4.75 -27.19
CA GLU A 279 -29.33 4.71 -28.58
C GLU A 279 -30.53 5.66 -28.84
N ARG A 280 -31.16 6.22 -27.81
CA ARG A 280 -32.35 7.08 -27.92
C ARG A 280 -31.97 8.45 -28.47
N ALA A 281 -32.22 8.67 -29.78
CA ALA A 281 -31.86 9.92 -30.46
C ALA A 281 -32.60 11.16 -29.96
N GLU A 282 -33.74 10.98 -29.31
CA GLU A 282 -34.52 12.04 -28.69
C GLU A 282 -33.93 12.63 -27.42
N LEU A 283 -33.02 11.91 -26.78
CA LEU A 283 -32.34 12.36 -25.56
C LEU A 283 -31.06 13.17 -25.89
N PRO A 284 -30.71 14.16 -25.04
CA PRO A 284 -29.48 14.91 -25.19
C PRO A 284 -28.24 13.98 -25.20
N VAL A 285 -27.24 14.34 -26.01
CA VAL A 285 -26.00 13.57 -26.16
C VAL A 285 -25.31 13.33 -24.82
N GLU A 286 -25.32 14.34 -23.94
CA GLU A 286 -24.70 14.29 -22.61
C GLU A 286 -25.38 13.23 -21.72
N VAL A 287 -26.69 13.08 -21.80
CA VAL A 287 -27.44 12.07 -21.06
C VAL A 287 -27.11 10.67 -21.57
N ARG A 288 -27.10 10.51 -22.90
CA ARG A 288 -26.75 9.26 -23.59
C ARG A 288 -25.32 8.81 -23.27
N ALA A 289 -24.35 9.73 -23.35
CA ALA A 289 -22.97 9.46 -22.98
C ALA A 289 -22.82 9.12 -21.49
N ARG A 290 -23.58 9.78 -20.61
CA ARG A 290 -23.61 9.50 -19.18
C ARG A 290 -24.21 8.12 -18.88
N ALA A 291 -25.22 7.68 -19.62
CA ALA A 291 -25.79 6.35 -19.49
C ALA A 291 -24.74 5.27 -19.79
N VAL A 292 -23.95 5.45 -20.83
CA VAL A 292 -22.83 4.57 -21.16
C VAL A 292 -21.74 4.60 -20.09
N GLY A 293 -21.37 5.78 -19.62
CA GLY A 293 -20.35 5.96 -18.58
C GLY A 293 -20.76 5.47 -17.18
N ALA A 294 -22.06 5.20 -16.97
CA ALA A 294 -22.58 4.64 -15.73
C ALA A 294 -22.51 3.09 -15.69
N ILE A 295 -22.22 2.46 -16.81
CA ILE A 295 -22.08 1.00 -16.90
C ILE A 295 -20.75 0.57 -16.29
N GLU A 296 -20.81 -0.29 -15.30
CA GLU A 296 -19.63 -0.98 -14.75
C GLU A 296 -19.47 -2.30 -15.54
N ALA A 297 -18.50 -2.33 -16.45
CA ALA A 297 -18.31 -3.41 -17.42
C ALA A 297 -17.59 -4.63 -16.82
N ASP A 298 -18.06 -5.15 -15.71
CA ASP A 298 -17.49 -6.30 -15.01
C ASP A 298 -17.56 -7.57 -15.85
N GLU A 299 -18.68 -7.77 -16.55
CA GLU A 299 -18.93 -8.95 -17.34
C GLU A 299 -18.41 -8.82 -18.78
N GLN A 300 -18.05 -9.96 -19.38
CA GLN A 300 -17.51 -9.98 -20.73
C GLN A 300 -18.50 -9.43 -21.77
N TRP A 301 -19.79 -9.76 -21.64
CA TRP A 301 -20.81 -9.33 -22.59
C TRP A 301 -21.01 -7.80 -22.55
N GLU A 302 -20.85 -7.17 -21.40
CA GLU A 302 -20.94 -5.71 -21.24
C GLU A 302 -19.78 -5.03 -21.97
N ARG A 303 -18.55 -5.54 -21.81
CA ARG A 303 -17.39 -5.06 -22.56
C ARG A 303 -17.56 -5.23 -24.07
N GLU A 304 -18.16 -6.33 -24.52
CA GLU A 304 -18.50 -6.56 -25.93
C GLU A 304 -19.55 -5.58 -26.45
N ALA A 305 -20.58 -5.31 -25.66
CA ALA A 305 -21.61 -4.32 -26.01
C ALA A 305 -21.02 -2.92 -26.11
N LEU A 306 -20.19 -2.53 -25.15
CA LEU A 306 -19.52 -1.22 -25.16
C LEU A 306 -18.55 -1.09 -26.34
N ALA A 307 -17.79 -2.15 -26.67
CA ALA A 307 -16.91 -2.15 -27.83
C ALA A 307 -17.70 -1.95 -29.13
N LYS A 308 -18.86 -2.61 -29.28
CA LYS A 308 -19.77 -2.39 -30.42
C LYS A 308 -20.24 -0.96 -30.50
N LEU A 309 -20.65 -0.34 -29.36
CA LEU A 309 -21.06 1.06 -29.33
C LEU A 309 -19.91 2.00 -29.71
N ALA A 310 -18.70 1.74 -29.26
CA ALA A 310 -17.53 2.55 -29.57
C ALA A 310 -17.22 2.60 -31.08
N HIS A 311 -17.53 1.54 -31.84
CA HIS A 311 -17.30 1.45 -33.29
C HIS A 311 -18.47 2.00 -34.15
N ARG A 312 -19.63 2.27 -33.56
CA ARG A 312 -20.80 2.75 -34.30
C ARG A 312 -20.63 4.19 -34.81
N GLN A 313 -20.51 4.34 -36.13
CA GLN A 313 -20.28 5.63 -36.77
C GLN A 313 -21.52 6.55 -36.82
N ASP A 314 -22.69 5.99 -36.58
CA ASP A 314 -23.96 6.70 -36.51
C ASP A 314 -24.22 7.34 -35.13
N LEU A 315 -23.40 7.01 -34.12
CA LEU A 315 -23.47 7.61 -32.80
C LEU A 315 -22.53 8.80 -32.68
N ASP A 316 -22.91 9.74 -31.81
CA ASP A 316 -22.08 10.89 -31.46
C ASP A 316 -20.74 10.46 -30.83
N GLU A 317 -19.69 11.25 -31.11
CA GLU A 317 -18.33 10.97 -30.62
C GLU A 317 -18.25 10.89 -29.10
N ALA A 318 -19.07 11.69 -28.39
CA ALA A 318 -19.08 11.66 -26.92
C ALA A 318 -19.61 10.35 -26.37
N ILE A 319 -20.61 9.74 -27.00
CA ILE A 319 -21.17 8.45 -26.61
C ILE A 319 -20.14 7.33 -26.86
N ARG A 320 -19.52 7.37 -28.03
CA ARG A 320 -18.47 6.43 -28.44
C ARG A 320 -17.26 6.51 -27.51
N ALA A 321 -16.82 7.72 -27.17
CA ALA A 321 -15.73 7.95 -26.24
C ALA A 321 -16.06 7.44 -24.82
N ALA A 322 -17.32 7.66 -24.38
CA ALA A 322 -17.80 7.15 -23.10
C ALA A 322 -17.76 5.61 -23.05
N ALA A 323 -18.10 4.93 -24.15
CA ALA A 323 -18.03 3.48 -24.26
C ALA A 323 -16.58 2.95 -24.12
N VAL A 324 -15.63 3.61 -24.80
CA VAL A 324 -14.20 3.30 -24.66
C VAL A 324 -13.73 3.48 -23.20
N GLN A 325 -14.16 4.56 -22.55
CA GLN A 325 -13.76 4.87 -21.18
C GLN A 325 -14.35 3.90 -20.16
N ALA A 326 -15.62 3.52 -20.31
CA ALA A 326 -16.30 2.58 -19.43
C ALA A 326 -15.61 1.20 -19.39
N MET A 327 -15.05 0.76 -20.51
CA MET A 327 -14.28 -0.50 -20.58
C MET A 327 -12.96 -0.41 -19.80
N GLY A 328 -12.32 0.74 -19.73
CA GLY A 328 -10.94 0.88 -19.23
C GLY A 328 -10.73 0.44 -17.78
N ALA A 329 -11.75 0.54 -16.92
CA ALA A 329 -11.65 0.16 -15.51
C ALA A 329 -11.72 -1.37 -15.27
N PHE A 330 -12.28 -2.12 -16.23
CA PHE A 330 -12.67 -3.52 -16.04
C PHE A 330 -12.00 -4.49 -17.03
N ALA A 331 -11.44 -3.98 -18.12
CA ALA A 331 -10.76 -4.79 -19.12
C ALA A 331 -9.24 -4.84 -18.87
N THR A 332 -8.60 -5.91 -19.35
CA THR A 332 -7.13 -5.96 -19.43
C THR A 332 -6.62 -5.13 -20.60
N SER A 333 -5.38 -4.67 -20.54
CA SER A 333 -4.77 -3.94 -21.65
C SER A 333 -4.74 -4.76 -22.94
N ALA A 334 -4.54 -6.07 -22.87
CA ALA A 334 -4.61 -6.97 -24.01
C ALA A 334 -6.02 -6.97 -24.65
N GLU A 335 -7.06 -7.09 -23.84
CA GLU A 335 -8.45 -7.03 -24.29
C GLU A 335 -8.79 -5.64 -24.89
N LEU A 336 -8.33 -4.55 -24.25
CA LEU A 336 -8.53 -3.19 -24.80
C LEU A 336 -7.86 -3.04 -26.17
N MET A 337 -6.61 -3.52 -26.33
CA MET A 337 -5.92 -3.45 -27.62
C MET A 337 -6.63 -4.28 -28.70
N GLU A 338 -7.17 -5.45 -28.36
CA GLU A 338 -7.94 -6.29 -29.27
C GLU A 338 -9.25 -5.64 -29.71
N ARG A 339 -10.01 -5.08 -28.76
CA ARG A 339 -11.39 -4.60 -28.99
C ARG A 339 -11.49 -3.18 -29.52
N ILE A 340 -10.57 -2.29 -29.08
CA ILE A 340 -10.66 -0.84 -29.36
C ILE A 340 -9.30 -0.23 -29.78
N GLY A 341 -8.26 -1.03 -29.97
CA GLY A 341 -6.92 -0.51 -30.34
C GLY A 341 -6.89 0.20 -31.68
N ASP A 342 -7.73 -0.17 -32.62
CA ASP A 342 -7.88 0.49 -33.91
C ASP A 342 -8.47 1.92 -33.78
N LEU A 343 -9.24 2.20 -32.74
CA LEU A 343 -9.80 3.51 -32.44
C LEU A 343 -8.72 4.53 -32.03
N ALA A 344 -7.49 4.11 -31.77
CA ALA A 344 -6.34 5.02 -31.63
C ALA A 344 -6.04 5.80 -32.92
N LYS A 345 -6.61 5.37 -34.06
CA LYS A 345 -6.53 6.05 -35.37
C LYS A 345 -7.84 6.67 -35.80
N ALA A 346 -8.84 6.77 -34.92
CA ALA A 346 -10.10 7.40 -35.21
C ALA A 346 -9.90 8.87 -35.65
N THR A 347 -10.76 9.38 -36.51
CA THR A 347 -10.75 10.79 -36.92
C THR A 347 -10.97 11.73 -35.74
N SER A 348 -11.83 11.33 -34.79
CA SER A 348 -12.15 12.09 -33.59
C SER A 348 -11.00 12.06 -32.59
N ALA A 349 -10.48 13.24 -32.23
CA ALA A 349 -9.50 13.39 -31.16
C ALA A 349 -10.04 12.94 -29.79
N GLN A 350 -11.36 13.10 -29.58
CA GLN A 350 -12.03 12.68 -28.35
C GLN A 350 -11.97 11.16 -28.16
N ILE A 351 -12.20 10.39 -29.23
CA ILE A 351 -12.12 8.93 -29.21
C ILE A 351 -10.67 8.48 -29.04
N ARG A 352 -9.72 9.09 -29.77
CA ARG A 352 -8.28 8.77 -29.59
C ARG A 352 -7.83 9.02 -28.16
N GLY A 353 -8.26 10.16 -27.57
CA GLY A 353 -7.99 10.48 -26.17
C GLY A 353 -8.64 9.53 -25.16
N ALA A 354 -9.82 8.98 -25.49
CA ALA A 354 -10.51 7.98 -24.67
C ALA A 354 -9.75 6.65 -24.65
N VAL A 355 -9.14 6.23 -25.78
CA VAL A 355 -8.28 5.04 -25.83
C VAL A 355 -7.09 5.18 -24.90
N LEU A 356 -6.41 6.33 -24.88
CA LEU A 356 -5.31 6.60 -23.95
C LEU A 356 -5.76 6.51 -22.50
N TRP A 357 -6.93 7.01 -22.19
CA TRP A 357 -7.52 6.95 -20.87
C TRP A 357 -7.83 5.51 -20.45
N ALA A 358 -8.42 4.71 -21.34
CA ALA A 358 -8.75 3.31 -21.09
C ALA A 358 -7.48 2.47 -20.86
N LEU A 359 -6.43 2.65 -21.66
CA LEU A 359 -5.15 1.98 -21.49
C LEU A 359 -4.47 2.29 -20.15
N GLN A 360 -4.68 3.48 -19.61
CA GLN A 360 -4.13 3.85 -18.31
C GLN A 360 -4.79 3.12 -17.15
N LEU A 361 -6.09 2.82 -17.25
CA LEU A 361 -6.86 2.11 -16.23
C LEU A 361 -6.76 0.59 -16.36
N GLY A 362 -6.64 0.08 -17.59
CA GLY A 362 -6.69 -1.35 -17.89
C GLY A 362 -5.67 -2.16 -17.10
N GLY A 363 -6.11 -3.31 -16.61
CA GLY A 363 -5.23 -4.29 -15.97
C GLY A 363 -4.15 -4.76 -16.92
N ARG A 364 -2.87 -4.73 -16.51
CA ARG A 364 -1.72 -5.01 -17.37
C ARG A 364 -0.63 -5.80 -16.69
N THR A 365 0.16 -6.45 -17.52
CA THR A 365 1.43 -7.09 -17.13
C THR A 365 2.57 -6.45 -17.92
N ASP A 366 3.81 -6.69 -17.49
CA ASP A 366 5.01 -6.18 -18.20
C ASP A 366 5.08 -6.63 -19.68
N LYS A 367 4.42 -7.75 -20.01
CA LYS A 367 4.35 -8.27 -21.39
C LYS A 367 3.49 -7.41 -22.31
N ASP A 368 2.57 -6.62 -21.76
CA ASP A 368 1.67 -5.77 -22.52
C ASP A 368 2.34 -4.44 -22.93
N LEU A 369 3.35 -4.00 -22.17
CA LEU A 369 3.99 -2.70 -22.36
C LEU A 369 4.53 -2.42 -23.76
N PRO A 370 5.23 -3.35 -24.45
CA PRO A 370 5.72 -3.09 -25.81
C PRO A 370 4.60 -2.88 -26.84
N ALA A 371 3.49 -3.59 -26.69
CA ALA A 371 2.34 -3.44 -27.58
C ALA A 371 1.62 -2.10 -27.32
N ILE A 372 1.48 -1.71 -26.06
CA ILE A 372 0.93 -0.41 -25.66
C ILE A 372 1.83 0.72 -26.19
N ALA A 373 3.14 0.62 -26.02
CA ALA A 373 4.08 1.63 -26.53
C ALA A 373 4.00 1.79 -28.05
N LYS A 374 3.90 0.69 -28.79
CA LYS A 374 3.69 0.74 -30.26
C LYS A 374 2.40 1.46 -30.65
N LEU A 375 1.32 1.30 -29.84
CA LEU A 375 0.05 1.99 -30.07
C LEU A 375 0.15 3.47 -29.73
N VAL A 376 0.81 3.82 -28.63
CA VAL A 376 0.93 5.19 -28.11
C VAL A 376 1.94 6.04 -28.89
N ALA A 377 2.99 5.43 -29.45
CA ALA A 377 4.07 6.13 -30.15
C ALA A 377 3.57 7.16 -31.20
N PRO A 378 2.66 6.84 -32.15
CA PRO A 378 2.18 7.81 -33.12
C PRO A 378 1.30 8.92 -32.48
N MET A 379 0.69 8.64 -31.31
CA MET A 379 -0.17 9.61 -30.62
C MET A 379 0.62 10.72 -29.92
N LEU A 380 1.92 10.51 -29.69
CA LEU A 380 2.81 11.59 -29.24
C LEU A 380 2.94 12.72 -30.27
N ASP A 381 2.77 12.42 -31.57
CA ASP A 381 2.82 13.36 -32.68
C ASP A 381 1.42 13.70 -33.22
N ASP A 382 0.35 13.40 -32.47
CA ASP A 382 -1.03 13.64 -32.86
C ASP A 382 -1.27 15.12 -33.22
N GLU A 383 -2.14 15.38 -34.18
CA GLU A 383 -2.58 16.74 -34.56
C GLU A 383 -3.23 17.49 -33.39
N SER A 384 -3.96 16.78 -32.52
CA SER A 384 -4.64 17.36 -31.36
C SER A 384 -3.67 17.56 -30.18
N PRO A 385 -3.53 18.79 -29.68
CA PRO A 385 -2.72 19.03 -28.48
C PRO A 385 -3.17 18.23 -27.25
N MET A 386 -4.46 17.96 -27.14
CA MET A 386 -5.04 17.17 -26.07
C MET A 386 -4.55 15.72 -26.12
N VAL A 387 -4.57 15.11 -27.31
CA VAL A 387 -4.10 13.73 -27.50
C VAL A 387 -2.59 13.65 -27.24
N ARG A 388 -1.78 14.59 -27.79
CA ARG A 388 -0.34 14.65 -27.50
C ARG A 388 -0.05 14.71 -26.01
N ARG A 389 -0.74 15.58 -25.27
CA ARG A 389 -0.52 15.73 -23.83
C ARG A 389 -0.91 14.46 -23.05
N ARG A 390 -2.04 13.85 -23.41
CA ARG A 390 -2.47 12.58 -22.79
C ARG A 390 -1.47 11.46 -23.07
N SER A 391 -0.95 11.35 -24.30
CA SER A 391 0.04 10.33 -24.62
C SER A 391 1.34 10.51 -23.84
N VAL A 392 1.81 11.75 -23.63
CA VAL A 392 2.94 12.04 -22.77
C VAL A 392 2.73 11.52 -21.33
N TYR A 393 1.57 11.77 -20.74
CA TYR A 393 1.24 11.26 -19.40
C TYR A 393 1.14 9.74 -19.37
N VAL A 394 0.56 9.12 -20.39
CA VAL A 394 0.47 7.66 -20.49
C VAL A 394 1.89 7.06 -20.56
N VAL A 395 2.80 7.63 -21.32
CA VAL A 395 4.18 7.16 -21.41
C VAL A 395 4.88 7.17 -20.04
N GLY A 396 4.77 8.27 -19.30
CA GLY A 396 5.34 8.36 -17.94
C GLY A 396 4.70 7.40 -16.96
N ASN A 397 3.36 7.43 -16.90
CA ASN A 397 2.61 6.66 -15.90
C ASN A 397 2.69 5.14 -16.10
N LEU A 398 2.78 4.68 -17.35
CA LEU A 398 2.92 3.27 -17.69
C LEU A 398 4.38 2.80 -17.78
N ASN A 399 5.32 3.70 -17.55
CA ASN A 399 6.77 3.43 -17.68
C ASN A 399 7.17 2.86 -19.06
N LEU A 400 6.67 3.49 -20.14
CA LEU A 400 6.97 3.09 -21.50
C LEU A 400 8.35 3.61 -21.93
N ALA A 401 9.40 3.02 -21.35
CA ALA A 401 10.79 3.48 -21.45
C ALA A 401 11.30 3.64 -22.89
N GLU A 402 10.84 2.80 -23.82
CA GLU A 402 11.24 2.86 -25.23
C GLU A 402 10.77 4.13 -25.96
N LEU A 403 9.81 4.88 -25.42
CA LEU A 403 9.33 6.14 -25.95
C LEU A 403 10.04 7.38 -25.38
N ALA A 404 11.01 7.21 -24.48
CA ALA A 404 11.78 8.32 -23.91
C ALA A 404 12.40 9.25 -24.97
N PRO A 405 12.99 8.77 -26.08
CA PRO A 405 13.52 9.63 -27.16
C PRO A 405 12.44 10.51 -27.82
N GLN A 406 11.19 10.04 -27.86
CA GLN A 406 10.08 10.83 -28.42
C GLN A 406 9.60 11.88 -27.42
N LEU A 407 9.61 11.60 -26.11
CA LEU A 407 9.33 12.58 -25.07
C LEU A 407 10.31 13.75 -25.10
N VAL A 408 11.59 13.47 -25.33
CA VAL A 408 12.61 14.52 -25.49
C VAL A 408 12.25 15.54 -26.58
N LYS A 409 11.67 15.10 -27.70
CA LYS A 409 11.18 16.02 -28.74
C LYS A 409 10.08 16.95 -28.21
N ARG A 410 9.27 16.50 -27.25
CA ARG A 410 8.22 17.33 -26.61
C ARG A 410 8.79 18.31 -25.58
N CYS A 411 10.06 18.19 -25.20
CA CYS A 411 10.77 19.17 -24.37
C CYS A 411 11.31 20.36 -25.17
N ALA A 412 11.19 20.36 -26.50
CA ALA A 412 11.72 21.43 -27.35
C ALA A 412 11.02 22.79 -27.05
N HIS A 413 11.77 23.88 -27.14
CA HIS A 413 11.24 25.25 -26.92
C HIS A 413 10.12 25.66 -27.90
N THR A 414 9.98 24.94 -29.00
CA THR A 414 8.87 25.13 -29.95
C THR A 414 7.53 24.64 -29.42
N GLU A 415 7.55 23.78 -28.39
CA GLU A 415 6.35 23.30 -27.71
C GLU A 415 5.90 24.30 -26.64
N PRO A 416 4.58 24.39 -26.36
CA PRO A 416 4.08 25.18 -25.26
C PRO A 416 4.67 24.80 -23.91
N PRO A 417 4.81 25.74 -22.94
CA PRO A 417 5.40 25.45 -21.63
C PRO A 417 4.73 24.26 -20.92
N ASP A 418 3.40 24.14 -20.98
CA ASP A 418 2.66 23.04 -20.34
C ASP A 418 2.99 21.68 -20.98
N MET A 419 3.26 21.62 -22.26
CA MET A 419 3.72 20.39 -22.93
C MET A 419 5.14 20.03 -22.49
N ARG A 420 6.06 21.02 -22.48
CA ARG A 420 7.43 20.79 -22.03
C ARG A 420 7.46 20.31 -20.59
N LEU A 421 6.65 20.95 -19.73
CA LEU A 421 6.47 20.55 -18.33
C LEU A 421 6.03 19.09 -18.22
N ALA A 422 4.96 18.70 -18.95
CA ALA A 422 4.45 17.33 -18.94
C ALA A 422 5.51 16.33 -19.42
N ALA A 423 6.27 16.67 -20.48
CA ALA A 423 7.32 15.81 -21.01
C ALA A 423 8.46 15.59 -20.01
N TYR A 424 8.93 16.64 -19.31
CA TYR A 424 9.94 16.48 -18.26
C TYR A 424 9.47 15.68 -17.07
N VAL A 425 8.20 15.81 -16.70
CA VAL A 425 7.62 14.97 -15.65
C VAL A 425 7.67 13.52 -16.06
N ALA A 426 7.19 13.21 -17.27
CA ALA A 426 7.20 11.85 -17.77
C ALA A 426 8.63 11.27 -17.86
N LEU A 427 9.60 12.06 -18.32
CA LEU A 427 11.02 11.65 -18.33
C LEU A 427 11.56 11.39 -16.92
N GLY A 428 11.17 12.21 -15.94
CA GLY A 428 11.53 12.00 -14.52
C GLY A 428 10.94 10.72 -13.95
N GLU A 429 9.72 10.36 -14.32
CA GLU A 429 9.08 9.09 -13.94
C GLU A 429 9.84 7.89 -14.54
N LEU A 430 10.29 8.01 -15.79
CA LEU A 430 11.03 6.96 -16.45
C LEU A 430 12.45 6.76 -15.89
N GLY A 431 13.06 7.79 -15.31
CA GLY A 431 14.41 7.73 -14.75
C GLY A 431 15.49 7.27 -15.74
N MET A 432 15.39 7.63 -17.02
CA MET A 432 16.22 7.09 -18.11
C MET A 432 17.55 7.82 -18.27
N PRO A 433 18.70 7.18 -17.96
CA PRO A 433 20.04 7.80 -18.11
C PRO A 433 20.34 8.24 -19.55
N GLY A 434 19.85 7.52 -20.55
CA GLY A 434 20.12 7.75 -21.98
C GLY A 434 19.65 9.09 -22.53
N VAL A 435 18.74 9.80 -21.84
CA VAL A 435 18.20 11.10 -22.29
C VAL A 435 18.82 12.30 -21.59
N ALA A 436 19.73 12.09 -20.64
CA ALA A 436 20.31 13.15 -19.83
C ALA A 436 20.99 14.24 -20.69
N GLY A 437 21.68 13.87 -21.77
CA GLY A 437 22.31 14.81 -22.68
C GLY A 437 21.34 15.79 -23.34
N ASP A 438 20.18 15.29 -23.75
CA ASP A 438 19.13 16.10 -24.37
C ASP A 438 18.46 17.03 -23.34
N VAL A 439 18.23 16.53 -22.14
CA VAL A 439 17.71 17.33 -21.01
C VAL A 439 18.69 18.46 -20.68
N VAL A 440 20.00 18.20 -20.63
CA VAL A 440 21.04 19.21 -20.43
C VAL A 440 20.99 20.31 -21.49
N ALA A 441 20.80 19.95 -22.74
CA ALA A 441 20.74 20.93 -23.85
C ALA A 441 19.52 21.88 -23.66
N THR A 442 18.44 21.39 -23.11
CA THR A 442 17.23 22.18 -22.88
C THR A 442 17.33 23.04 -21.62
N ILE A 443 17.87 22.52 -20.53
CA ILE A 443 18.07 23.27 -19.25
C ILE A 443 18.90 24.54 -19.48
N LYS A 444 19.88 24.48 -20.36
CA LYS A 444 20.72 25.65 -20.69
C LYS A 444 19.91 26.85 -21.20
N ARG A 445 18.73 26.63 -21.77
CA ARG A 445 17.90 27.64 -22.46
C ARG A 445 16.55 27.87 -21.81
N GLU A 446 16.18 27.04 -20.83
CA GLU A 446 14.86 27.10 -20.18
C GLU A 446 14.83 28.24 -19.13
N ASP A 447 13.84 29.10 -19.22
CA ASP A 447 13.64 30.23 -18.32
C ASP A 447 12.28 30.16 -17.58
N ASP A 448 11.37 29.28 -17.97
CA ASP A 448 10.14 29.04 -17.19
C ASP A 448 10.50 28.25 -15.92
N PRO A 449 10.29 28.83 -14.72
CA PRO A 449 10.68 28.18 -13.46
C PRO A 449 10.02 26.83 -13.24
N ARG A 450 8.80 26.62 -13.72
CA ARG A 450 8.05 25.37 -13.58
C ARG A 450 8.66 24.29 -14.44
N VAL A 451 8.97 24.64 -15.70
CA VAL A 451 9.59 23.72 -16.64
C VAL A 451 11.00 23.36 -16.20
N LEU A 452 11.75 24.36 -15.73
CA LEU A 452 13.13 24.14 -15.25
C LEU A 452 13.16 23.23 -14.01
N GLY A 453 12.24 23.42 -13.05
CA GLY A 453 12.12 22.53 -11.89
C GLY A 453 11.79 21.08 -12.29
N ALA A 454 10.92 20.88 -13.27
CA ALA A 454 10.63 19.53 -13.78
C ALA A 454 11.83 18.93 -14.54
N ALA A 455 12.57 19.77 -15.28
CA ALA A 455 13.76 19.33 -16.00
C ALA A 455 14.90 18.93 -15.06
N SER A 456 15.13 19.70 -13.98
CA SER A 456 16.13 19.33 -12.97
C SER A 456 15.77 18.03 -12.25
N ASN A 457 14.49 17.83 -11.89
CA ASN A 457 14.03 16.57 -11.32
C ASN A 457 14.21 15.38 -12.28
N ALA A 458 13.91 15.55 -13.57
CA ALA A 458 14.16 14.52 -14.58
C ALA A 458 15.66 14.20 -14.70
N LEU A 459 16.51 15.22 -14.60
CA LEU A 459 17.96 15.05 -14.63
C LEU A 459 18.44 14.27 -13.40
N VAL A 460 17.93 14.60 -12.19
CA VAL A 460 18.25 13.88 -10.94
C VAL A 460 17.83 12.41 -11.05
N ALA A 461 16.62 12.15 -11.54
CA ALA A 461 16.10 10.79 -11.73
C ALA A 461 16.90 9.98 -12.75
N SER A 462 17.45 10.64 -13.77
CA SER A 462 18.28 10.00 -14.81
C SER A 462 19.68 9.60 -14.34
N ALA A 463 20.12 10.07 -13.16
CA ALA A 463 21.45 9.81 -12.58
C ALA A 463 22.61 9.94 -13.61
N PRO A 464 22.77 11.09 -14.26
CA PRO A 464 23.67 11.26 -15.39
C PRO A 464 25.13 11.20 -15.00
N ASP A 465 26.00 10.78 -15.95
CA ASP A 465 27.44 10.88 -15.78
C ASP A 465 27.90 12.34 -15.64
N ALA A 466 28.87 12.59 -14.80
CA ALA A 466 29.39 13.92 -14.51
C ALA A 466 29.86 14.66 -15.81
N GLN A 467 30.39 13.94 -16.79
CA GLN A 467 30.81 14.52 -18.06
C GLN A 467 29.64 15.07 -18.88
N VAL A 468 28.48 14.41 -18.85
CA VAL A 468 27.28 14.84 -19.59
C VAL A 468 26.76 16.16 -19.06
N ILE A 469 26.81 16.37 -17.74
CA ILE A 469 26.24 17.53 -17.06
C ILE A 469 27.28 18.67 -16.84
N ALA A 470 28.57 18.43 -17.03
CA ALA A 470 29.65 19.39 -16.74
C ALA A 470 29.40 20.80 -17.32
N GLY A 471 28.79 20.86 -18.51
CA GLY A 471 28.43 22.12 -19.15
C GLY A 471 27.30 22.92 -18.49
N LEU A 472 26.70 22.43 -17.37
CA LEU A 472 25.66 23.12 -16.60
C LEU A 472 26.22 23.93 -15.41
N ALA A 473 27.53 23.82 -15.09
CA ALA A 473 28.07 24.50 -13.90
C ALA A 473 27.86 26.04 -13.91
N PRO A 474 28.02 26.78 -15.01
CA PRO A 474 27.72 28.22 -15.03
C PRO A 474 26.21 28.49 -14.83
N ARG A 475 25.34 27.63 -15.41
CA ARG A 475 23.90 27.76 -15.26
C ARG A 475 23.46 27.46 -13.83
N ALA A 476 23.99 26.41 -13.21
CA ALA A 476 23.74 26.11 -11.80
C ALA A 476 24.11 27.30 -10.89
N SER A 477 25.29 27.88 -11.06
CA SER A 477 25.71 29.05 -10.28
C SER A 477 24.78 30.26 -10.46
N GLN A 478 24.31 30.50 -11.68
CA GLN A 478 23.31 31.51 -11.95
C GLN A 478 21.98 31.27 -11.23
N LEU A 479 21.51 30.01 -11.26
CA LEU A 479 20.24 29.63 -10.67
C LEU A 479 20.27 29.66 -9.13
N LEU A 480 21.40 29.30 -8.49
CA LEU A 480 21.56 29.39 -7.03
C LEU A 480 21.35 30.82 -6.51
N ALA A 481 21.64 31.84 -7.31
CA ALA A 481 21.48 33.25 -6.96
C ALA A 481 20.14 33.86 -7.46
N ALA A 482 19.24 33.08 -8.00
CA ALA A 482 17.99 33.58 -8.55
C ALA A 482 17.00 34.07 -7.46
N PRO A 483 16.19 35.10 -7.75
CA PRO A 483 15.20 35.56 -6.77
C PRO A 483 14.06 34.58 -6.55
N GLU A 484 13.70 33.82 -7.56
CA GLU A 484 12.62 32.84 -7.52
C GLU A 484 13.06 31.55 -6.80
N PRO A 485 12.36 31.08 -5.74
CA PRO A 485 12.75 29.89 -4.99
C PRO A 485 12.91 28.64 -5.87
N ARG A 486 12.04 28.43 -6.84
CA ARG A 486 12.10 27.27 -7.74
C ARG A 486 13.35 27.24 -8.60
N LEU A 487 13.84 28.39 -9.00
CA LEU A 487 15.09 28.48 -9.75
C LEU A 487 16.28 28.14 -8.84
N ARG A 488 16.24 28.58 -7.57
CA ARG A 488 17.26 28.22 -6.59
C ARG A 488 17.26 26.73 -6.26
N GLU A 489 16.07 26.14 -6.12
CA GLU A 489 15.89 24.70 -5.93
C GLU A 489 16.52 23.91 -7.07
N ALA A 490 16.14 24.20 -8.31
CA ALA A 490 16.72 23.57 -9.50
C ALA A 490 18.24 23.78 -9.59
N GLY A 491 18.73 24.98 -9.23
CA GLY A 491 20.15 25.28 -9.15
C GLY A 491 20.89 24.40 -8.14
N ALA A 492 20.31 24.18 -6.96
CA ALA A 492 20.88 23.32 -5.93
C ALA A 492 20.90 21.84 -6.36
N GLU A 493 19.81 21.34 -6.97
CA GLU A 493 19.75 19.98 -7.50
C GLU A 493 20.82 19.74 -8.59
N ILE A 494 20.93 20.64 -9.54
CA ILE A 494 21.95 20.55 -10.59
C ILE A 494 23.36 20.62 -9.98
N ALA A 495 23.58 21.53 -9.02
CA ALA A 495 24.86 21.64 -8.33
C ALA A 495 25.26 20.35 -7.59
N GLY A 496 24.29 19.68 -6.95
CA GLY A 496 24.51 18.40 -6.28
C GLY A 496 24.89 17.27 -7.25
N LEU A 497 24.34 17.27 -8.47
CA LEU A 497 24.72 16.34 -9.52
C LEU A 497 26.12 16.63 -10.09
N LEU A 498 26.46 17.93 -10.22
CA LEU A 498 27.76 18.36 -10.72
C LEU A 498 28.92 18.07 -9.75
N GLY A 499 28.62 17.76 -8.50
CA GLY A 499 29.63 17.51 -7.49
C GLY A 499 30.55 18.73 -7.28
N GLY A 500 31.85 18.51 -7.10
CA GLY A 500 32.84 19.56 -6.83
C GLY A 500 33.02 20.64 -7.91
N ALA A 501 32.34 20.55 -9.07
CA ALA A 501 32.36 21.58 -10.11
C ALA A 501 31.63 22.87 -9.69
N VAL A 502 30.76 22.80 -8.67
CA VAL A 502 30.14 23.94 -8.01
C VAL A 502 30.62 23.96 -6.55
N ALA A 503 31.21 25.07 -6.12
CA ALA A 503 31.78 25.17 -4.78
C ALA A 503 30.70 25.07 -3.69
N ALA A 504 30.99 24.32 -2.62
CA ALA A 504 30.09 24.18 -1.45
C ALA A 504 29.68 25.56 -0.89
N SER A 505 30.58 26.56 -0.89
CA SER A 505 30.31 27.92 -0.45
C SER A 505 29.17 28.61 -1.20
N ALA A 506 28.88 28.22 -2.44
CA ALA A 506 27.75 28.79 -3.20
C ALA A 506 26.41 28.16 -2.80
N ILE A 507 26.42 26.91 -2.27
CA ILE A 507 25.23 26.17 -1.87
C ILE A 507 24.89 26.38 -0.39
N LEU A 508 25.90 26.53 0.47
CA LEU A 508 25.75 26.66 1.93
C LEU A 508 24.69 27.70 2.37
N PRO A 509 24.59 28.89 1.76
CA PRO A 509 23.56 29.87 2.15
C PRO A 509 22.14 29.34 1.99
N LEU A 510 21.90 28.48 0.98
CA LEU A 510 20.59 27.94 0.66
C LEU A 510 20.11 26.85 1.65
N ALA A 511 20.99 26.31 2.48
CA ALA A 511 20.59 25.44 3.58
C ALA A 511 19.73 26.16 4.64
N ASN A 512 19.68 27.50 4.62
CA ASN A 512 18.85 28.36 5.48
C ASN A 512 17.87 29.18 4.64
N ASP A 513 17.52 28.77 3.44
CA ASP A 513 16.56 29.49 2.59
C ASP A 513 15.17 29.51 3.23
N ASP A 514 14.37 30.54 2.94
CA ASP A 514 13.00 30.65 3.46
C ASP A 514 12.11 29.50 2.96
N ALA A 515 12.33 29.01 1.72
CA ALA A 515 11.57 27.95 1.11
C ALA A 515 12.12 26.56 1.51
N PRO A 516 11.31 25.69 2.15
CA PRO A 516 11.73 24.35 2.56
C PRO A 516 12.28 23.48 1.43
N ALA A 517 11.69 23.57 0.24
CA ALA A 517 12.13 22.83 -0.94
C ALA A 517 13.56 23.21 -1.34
N VAL A 518 13.91 24.50 -1.26
CA VAL A 518 15.27 25.00 -1.54
C VAL A 518 16.24 24.48 -0.47
N ARG A 519 15.86 24.55 0.83
CA ARG A 519 16.69 24.01 1.92
C ARG A 519 16.95 22.51 1.70
N GLY A 520 15.92 21.76 1.39
CA GLY A 520 16.02 20.33 1.12
C GLY A 520 16.94 20.01 -0.07
N ALA A 521 16.83 20.75 -1.18
CA ALA A 521 17.70 20.60 -2.34
C ALA A 521 19.14 20.97 -2.01
N ALA A 522 19.37 22.05 -1.26
CA ALA A 522 20.69 22.47 -0.82
C ALA A 522 21.35 21.43 0.10
N VAL A 523 20.62 20.94 1.10
CA VAL A 523 21.10 19.88 2.02
C VAL A 523 21.44 18.60 1.27
N TRP A 524 20.61 18.19 0.30
CA TRP A 524 20.90 17.06 -0.56
C TRP A 524 22.18 17.27 -1.39
N ALA A 525 22.34 18.48 -1.97
CA ALA A 525 23.51 18.82 -2.77
C ALA A 525 24.78 18.84 -1.90
N LEU A 526 24.74 19.44 -0.71
CA LEU A 526 25.86 19.45 0.24
C LEU A 526 26.26 18.04 0.67
N GLY A 527 25.28 17.18 0.90
CA GLY A 527 25.52 15.76 1.19
C GLY A 527 26.13 14.99 0.02
N LYS A 528 25.80 15.36 -1.22
CA LYS A 528 26.41 14.77 -2.42
C LYS A 528 27.88 15.18 -2.60
N LEU A 529 28.24 16.40 -2.21
CA LEU A 529 29.62 16.87 -2.28
C LEU A 529 30.56 16.11 -1.35
N ALA A 530 30.05 15.58 -0.24
CA ALA A 530 30.80 14.91 0.82
C ALA A 530 32.03 15.72 1.30
N ASP A 531 31.92 17.06 1.30
CA ASP A 531 32.96 17.97 1.73
C ASP A 531 32.86 18.18 3.25
N PRO A 532 33.94 17.96 4.03
CA PRO A 532 33.92 18.17 5.49
C PRO A 532 33.45 19.56 5.93
N SER A 533 33.65 20.59 5.11
CA SER A 533 33.18 21.96 5.41
C SER A 533 31.65 22.08 5.49
N THR A 534 30.91 21.11 4.94
CA THR A 534 29.44 21.07 4.92
C THR A 534 28.84 20.44 6.17
N GLU A 535 29.63 19.74 7.00
CA GLU A 535 29.15 18.98 8.17
C GLU A 535 28.30 19.85 9.10
N LYS A 536 28.74 21.06 9.41
CA LYS A 536 27.99 21.96 10.31
C LYS A 536 26.60 22.30 9.77
N ALA A 537 26.47 22.50 8.47
CA ALA A 537 25.19 22.79 7.83
C ALA A 537 24.27 21.56 7.82
N LEU A 538 24.83 20.38 7.53
CA LEU A 538 24.08 19.11 7.57
C LEU A 538 23.60 18.76 8.98
N LEU A 539 24.44 18.99 10.02
CA LEU A 539 24.05 18.83 11.42
C LEU A 539 22.94 19.81 11.83
N ALA A 540 23.01 21.08 11.35
CA ALA A 540 21.97 22.07 11.61
C ALA A 540 20.63 21.70 10.96
N ALA A 541 20.65 21.06 9.82
CA ALA A 541 19.46 20.64 9.08
C ALA A 541 18.59 19.62 9.85
N PHE A 542 19.12 18.94 10.86
CA PHE A 542 18.31 18.13 11.78
C PHE A 542 17.38 18.93 12.71
N LYS A 543 17.49 20.25 12.72
CA LYS A 543 16.59 21.13 13.48
C LYS A 543 15.60 21.83 12.57
N ASP A 544 15.54 21.43 11.31
CA ASP A 544 14.58 22.00 10.34
C ASP A 544 13.15 21.58 10.69
N ASP A 545 12.18 22.43 10.42
CA ASP A 545 10.77 22.13 10.64
C ASP A 545 10.20 21.16 9.60
N ASP A 546 10.90 20.95 8.47
CA ASP A 546 10.47 20.04 7.40
C ASP A 546 11.16 18.67 7.52
N PRO A 547 10.40 17.57 7.75
CA PRO A 547 10.94 16.22 7.88
C PRO A 547 11.75 15.74 6.67
N ALA A 548 11.43 16.20 5.45
CA ALA A 548 12.17 15.82 4.24
C ALA A 548 13.60 16.38 4.24
N VAL A 549 13.83 17.49 4.92
CA VAL A 549 15.18 18.07 5.11
C VAL A 549 16.01 17.19 6.06
N HIS A 550 15.40 16.68 7.14
CA HIS A 550 16.06 15.77 8.09
C HIS A 550 16.63 14.54 7.40
N GLU A 551 15.86 13.92 6.54
CA GLU A 551 16.28 12.71 5.84
C GLU A 551 17.44 12.95 4.88
N ARG A 552 17.35 14.05 4.13
CA ARG A 552 18.43 14.46 3.23
C ARG A 552 19.71 14.76 3.99
N ALA A 553 19.60 15.37 5.18
CA ALA A 553 20.69 15.60 6.11
C ALA A 553 21.30 14.28 6.62
N ALA A 554 20.48 13.33 7.06
CA ALA A 554 20.94 12.01 7.51
C ALA A 554 21.75 11.28 6.43
N THR A 555 21.25 11.28 5.19
CA THR A 555 21.94 10.68 4.05
C THR A 555 23.25 11.40 3.74
N GLY A 556 23.28 12.73 3.85
CA GLY A 556 24.49 13.52 3.65
C GLY A 556 25.56 13.25 4.70
N LEU A 557 25.17 13.19 5.97
CA LEU A 557 26.05 12.88 7.09
C LEU A 557 26.64 11.48 6.98
N LEU A 558 25.87 10.49 6.52
CA LEU A 558 26.36 9.15 6.26
C LEU A 558 27.50 9.14 5.24
N ARG A 559 27.41 9.97 4.21
CA ARG A 559 28.46 10.09 3.19
C ARG A 559 29.71 10.77 3.68
N LEU A 560 29.58 11.74 4.57
CA LEU A 560 30.73 12.36 5.22
C LEU A 560 31.51 11.38 6.07
N GLY A 561 30.86 10.46 6.76
CA GLY A 561 31.46 9.38 7.54
C GLY A 561 32.28 9.84 8.73
N THR A 562 32.20 11.11 9.18
CA THR A 562 32.88 11.54 10.40
C THR A 562 32.16 10.98 11.63
N PRO A 563 32.87 10.79 12.78
CA PRO A 563 32.23 10.25 13.98
C PRO A 563 31.00 11.06 14.42
N ALA A 564 31.08 12.38 14.38
CA ALA A 564 29.95 13.26 14.73
C ALA A 564 28.77 13.08 13.78
N ALA A 565 29.05 12.98 12.47
CA ALA A 565 28.05 12.75 11.44
C ALA A 565 27.39 11.38 11.60
N LEU A 566 28.19 10.33 11.82
CA LEU A 566 27.69 8.97 12.04
C LEU A 566 26.87 8.87 13.32
N ALA A 567 27.33 9.49 14.42
CA ALA A 567 26.58 9.55 15.69
C ALA A 567 25.19 10.16 15.48
N GLN A 568 25.09 11.23 14.70
CA GLN A 568 23.80 11.86 14.44
C GLN A 568 22.92 11.01 13.51
N ALA A 569 23.49 10.35 12.50
CA ALA A 569 22.76 9.42 11.65
C ALA A 569 22.20 8.22 12.47
N ILE A 570 22.97 7.70 13.43
CA ILE A 570 22.55 6.64 14.36
C ILE A 570 21.39 7.12 15.24
N ARG A 571 21.43 8.34 15.77
CA ARG A 571 20.30 8.90 16.54
C ARG A 571 19.03 9.09 15.69
N PHE A 572 19.18 9.49 14.44
CA PHE A 572 18.05 9.55 13.51
C PHE A 572 17.41 8.18 13.27
N VAL A 573 18.22 7.15 13.14
CA VAL A 573 17.74 5.76 13.00
C VAL A 573 16.88 5.31 14.18
N ALA A 574 17.21 5.75 15.40
CA ALA A 574 16.45 5.44 16.61
C ALA A 574 15.24 6.38 16.86
N GLY A 575 15.00 7.36 16.00
CA GLY A 575 13.91 8.35 16.15
C GLY A 575 12.56 7.88 15.57
N ASP A 576 11.55 8.76 15.61
CA ASP A 576 10.16 8.49 15.23
C ASP A 576 9.88 8.59 13.71
N GLY A 577 10.91 8.55 12.86
CA GLY A 577 10.77 8.64 11.39
C GLY A 577 10.17 7.37 10.75
N ASP A 578 9.98 7.38 9.42
CA ASP A 578 9.50 6.22 8.67
C ASP A 578 10.37 4.97 8.94
N PRO A 579 9.79 3.86 9.43
CA PRO A 579 10.55 2.67 9.80
C PRO A 579 11.37 2.07 8.67
N THR A 580 10.86 2.11 7.43
CA THR A 580 11.56 1.57 6.26
C THR A 580 12.79 2.39 5.91
N ALA A 581 12.66 3.73 5.93
CA ALA A 581 13.78 4.64 5.69
C ALA A 581 14.85 4.53 6.78
N ARG A 582 14.43 4.46 8.05
CA ARG A 582 15.34 4.26 9.18
C ARG A 582 16.09 2.93 9.08
N GLY A 583 15.39 1.84 8.76
CA GLY A 583 15.98 0.53 8.55
C GLY A 583 16.98 0.51 7.38
N THR A 584 16.64 1.16 6.26
CA THR A 584 17.53 1.29 5.10
C THR A 584 18.78 2.10 5.42
N LEU A 585 18.61 3.22 6.12
CA LEU A 585 19.75 4.06 6.53
C LEU A 585 20.66 3.30 7.52
N ALA A 586 20.06 2.64 8.51
CA ALA A 586 20.78 1.84 9.47
C ALA A 586 21.61 0.72 8.82
N ALA A 587 21.05 0.05 7.81
CA ALA A 587 21.76 -0.99 7.05
C ALA A 587 22.95 -0.44 6.23
N ALA A 588 22.92 0.85 5.87
CA ALA A 588 23.96 1.51 5.11
C ALA A 588 25.10 2.07 5.97
N ILE A 589 24.91 2.22 7.29
CA ILE A 589 25.96 2.71 8.20
C ILE A 589 27.05 1.65 8.36
N THR A 590 28.27 2.03 8.05
CA THR A 590 29.47 1.20 8.25
C THR A 590 30.37 1.83 9.27
N ILE A 591 30.72 1.08 10.32
CA ILE A 591 31.59 1.56 11.38
C ILE A 591 33.01 1.09 11.12
N SER A 592 33.93 2.02 11.08
CA SER A 592 35.36 1.70 10.97
C SER A 592 36.03 1.63 12.35
N ARG A 593 37.12 0.86 12.45
CA ARG A 593 37.89 0.69 13.70
C ARG A 593 38.25 2.01 14.43
N PRO A 594 38.68 3.09 13.75
CA PRO A 594 39.01 4.33 14.45
C PRO A 594 37.80 4.99 15.14
N HIS A 595 36.60 4.72 14.66
CA HIS A 595 35.34 5.36 15.14
C HIS A 595 34.57 4.46 16.12
N ALA A 596 34.93 3.19 16.23
CA ALA A 596 34.17 2.19 17.01
C ALA A 596 33.98 2.62 18.46
N ALA A 597 35.07 2.98 19.16
CA ALA A 597 35.01 3.37 20.57
C ALA A 597 34.20 4.65 20.81
N GLU A 598 34.25 5.61 19.88
CA GLU A 598 33.53 6.88 19.97
C GLU A 598 32.03 6.74 19.71
N LEU A 599 31.63 5.79 18.82
CA LEU A 599 30.26 5.58 18.45
C LEU A 599 29.50 4.59 19.36
N ALA A 600 30.21 3.73 20.09
CA ALA A 600 29.62 2.73 20.97
C ALA A 600 28.54 3.29 21.92
N PRO A 601 28.72 4.40 22.65
CA PRO A 601 27.69 4.94 23.53
C PRO A 601 26.44 5.42 22.79
N THR A 602 26.61 5.93 21.59
CA THR A 602 25.47 6.39 20.75
C THR A 602 24.67 5.21 20.23
N ILE A 603 25.32 4.10 19.88
CA ILE A 603 24.65 2.88 19.43
C ILE A 603 23.87 2.27 20.59
N ASP A 604 24.44 2.24 21.80
CA ASP A 604 23.75 1.74 22.98
C ASP A 604 22.50 2.58 23.29
N GLU A 605 22.60 3.89 23.28
CA GLU A 605 21.47 4.81 23.44
C GLU A 605 20.39 4.60 22.34
N ALA A 606 20.80 4.36 21.09
CA ALA A 606 19.91 4.11 19.98
C ALA A 606 19.14 2.80 20.16
N LEU A 607 19.84 1.72 20.59
CA LEU A 607 19.23 0.42 20.84
C LEU A 607 18.21 0.46 21.98
N GLU A 608 18.47 1.21 23.05
CA GLU A 608 17.55 1.37 24.16
C GLU A 608 16.23 2.04 23.75
N LYS A 609 16.25 2.85 22.71
CA LYS A 609 15.09 3.60 22.19
C LYS A 609 14.33 2.88 21.07
N THR A 610 14.88 1.79 20.55
CA THR A 610 14.34 1.09 19.38
C THR A 610 13.70 -0.22 19.79
N ASP A 611 12.42 -0.40 19.49
CA ASP A 611 11.71 -1.64 19.77
C ASP A 611 12.27 -2.84 18.96
N ALA A 612 12.20 -4.03 19.52
CA ALA A 612 12.75 -5.24 18.90
C ALA A 612 12.09 -5.58 17.54
N ASP A 613 10.84 -5.16 17.33
CA ASP A 613 10.11 -5.36 16.07
C ASP A 613 10.37 -4.25 15.03
N ASP A 614 11.08 -3.20 15.40
CA ASP A 614 11.44 -2.10 14.48
C ASP A 614 12.47 -2.57 13.43
N PRO A 615 12.31 -2.26 12.13
CA PRO A 615 13.27 -2.59 11.08
C PRO A 615 14.70 -2.10 11.33
N ALA A 616 14.88 -1.06 12.13
CA ALA A 616 16.20 -0.52 12.48
C ALA A 616 16.91 -1.32 13.60
N PHE A 617 16.18 -2.11 14.39
CA PHE A 617 16.76 -2.81 15.56
C PHE A 617 17.91 -3.76 15.19
N GLU A 618 17.68 -4.63 14.21
CA GLU A 618 18.70 -5.60 13.78
C GLU A 618 19.98 -4.93 13.22
N PRO A 619 19.88 -3.92 12.33
CA PRO A 619 21.04 -3.15 11.90
C PRO A 619 21.81 -2.47 13.04
N LEU A 620 21.12 -1.84 14.01
CA LEU A 620 21.76 -1.22 15.18
C LEU A 620 22.49 -2.26 16.05
N LEU A 621 21.89 -3.43 16.21
CA LEU A 621 22.52 -4.53 16.96
C LEU A 621 23.78 -5.04 16.26
N ARG A 622 23.78 -5.11 14.91
CA ARG A 622 25.00 -5.42 14.15
C ARG A 622 26.10 -4.37 14.33
N MET A 623 25.73 -3.09 14.38
CA MET A 623 26.69 -2.02 14.67
C MET A 623 27.30 -2.19 16.07
N LYS A 624 26.49 -2.55 17.07
CA LYS A 624 26.98 -2.82 18.43
C LYS A 624 27.98 -3.96 18.45
N ILE A 625 27.68 -5.06 17.78
CA ILE A 625 28.60 -6.20 17.65
C ILE A 625 29.89 -5.78 16.96
N ALA A 626 29.79 -5.09 15.83
CA ALA A 626 30.93 -4.62 15.06
C ALA A 626 31.81 -3.66 15.88
N THR A 627 31.23 -2.78 16.70
CA THR A 627 31.98 -1.89 17.57
C THR A 627 32.72 -2.65 18.66
N ALA A 628 32.09 -3.66 19.26
CA ALA A 628 32.73 -4.51 20.28
C ALA A 628 33.92 -5.33 19.70
N GLU A 629 33.72 -5.95 18.53
CA GLU A 629 34.75 -6.70 17.79
C GLU A 629 35.94 -5.81 17.36
N LEU A 630 35.68 -4.59 16.96
CA LEU A 630 36.69 -3.63 16.54
C LEU A 630 37.45 -3.00 17.71
N ALA A 631 36.84 -2.93 18.89
CA ALA A 631 37.46 -2.39 20.12
C ALA A 631 38.39 -3.40 20.81
N ASP A 632 38.21 -4.69 20.61
CA ASP A 632 39.05 -5.74 21.23
C ASP A 632 40.18 -6.19 20.29
N GLU A 633 41.39 -5.67 20.49
CA GLU A 633 42.57 -6.02 19.69
C GLU A 633 43.12 -7.44 20.01
N SER A 634 42.65 -8.07 21.06
CA SER A 634 43.17 -9.36 21.57
C SER A 634 42.26 -10.55 21.35
N ALA A 635 41.00 -10.35 20.94
CA ALA A 635 40.07 -11.45 20.77
C ALA A 635 40.37 -12.26 19.49
N PRO A 636 40.55 -13.59 19.60
CA PRO A 636 40.63 -14.42 18.40
C PRO A 636 39.32 -14.33 17.63
N ALA A 637 39.41 -14.24 16.31
CA ALA A 637 38.24 -14.23 15.46
C ALA A 637 37.41 -15.51 15.74
N VAL A 638 36.22 -15.33 16.28
CA VAL A 638 35.32 -16.45 16.56
C VAL A 638 34.80 -16.98 15.23
N ASP A 639 35.00 -18.28 14.98
CA ASP A 639 34.42 -18.92 13.77
C ASP A 639 32.92 -19.14 13.98
N VAL A 640 32.17 -18.08 13.73
CA VAL A 640 30.71 -18.06 13.87
C VAL A 640 30.04 -19.12 13.00
N ASP A 641 30.50 -19.27 11.75
CA ASP A 641 29.98 -20.27 10.82
C ASP A 641 30.24 -21.68 11.27
N GLY A 642 31.43 -21.94 11.84
CA GLY A 642 31.79 -23.22 12.44
C GLY A 642 30.90 -23.54 13.66
N GLU A 643 30.61 -22.55 14.51
CA GLU A 643 29.74 -22.72 15.67
C GLU A 643 28.29 -22.99 15.28
N ILE A 644 27.76 -22.30 14.26
CA ILE A 644 26.44 -22.60 13.71
C ILE A 644 26.43 -24.00 13.11
N THR A 645 27.40 -24.35 12.29
CA THR A 645 27.46 -25.64 11.57
C THR A 645 27.52 -26.84 12.52
N LYS A 646 28.11 -26.70 13.72
CA LYS A 646 28.13 -27.77 14.75
C LYS A 646 26.71 -28.18 15.19
N LEU A 647 25.76 -27.24 15.25
CA LEU A 647 24.39 -27.49 15.71
C LEU A 647 23.37 -27.55 14.55
N PHE A 648 23.76 -27.01 13.42
CA PHE A 648 22.94 -26.91 12.20
C PHE A 648 23.79 -27.32 10.98
N PRO A 649 23.97 -28.62 10.72
CA PRO A 649 24.81 -29.14 9.64
C PRO A 649 24.41 -28.66 8.24
N SER A 650 23.11 -28.44 8.00
CA SER A 650 22.59 -27.93 6.71
C SER A 650 22.96 -26.48 6.44
N PHE A 651 23.52 -25.74 7.41
CA PHE A 651 23.87 -24.33 7.26
C PHE A 651 24.86 -24.10 6.11
N ALA A 652 25.90 -24.90 5.99
CA ALA A 652 26.92 -24.78 4.93
C ALA A 652 26.34 -24.99 3.51
N ALA A 653 25.26 -25.77 3.37
CA ALA A 653 24.54 -25.90 2.12
C ALA A 653 23.64 -24.68 1.87
N MET A 654 22.98 -24.17 2.91
CA MET A 654 22.09 -23.04 2.85
C MET A 654 22.81 -21.71 2.45
N THR A 655 24.06 -21.54 2.89
CA THR A 655 24.89 -20.36 2.51
C THR A 655 25.21 -20.27 1.02
N LYS A 656 25.01 -21.35 0.28
CA LYS A 656 25.26 -21.42 -1.18
C LYS A 656 24.00 -21.17 -2.02
N LEU A 657 22.84 -21.08 -1.37
CA LEU A 657 21.56 -20.87 -2.05
C LEU A 657 21.25 -19.37 -2.19
N SER A 658 20.86 -18.93 -3.38
CA SER A 658 20.40 -17.56 -3.61
C SER A 658 19.06 -17.30 -2.89
N GLY A 659 18.89 -16.09 -2.38
CA GLY A 659 17.66 -15.67 -1.68
C GLY A 659 17.64 -15.84 -0.17
N PHE A 660 18.67 -16.45 0.41
CA PHE A 660 18.81 -16.63 1.87
C PHE A 660 19.79 -15.66 2.54
N ASP A 661 20.41 -14.75 1.80
CA ASP A 661 21.47 -13.87 2.28
C ASP A 661 21.09 -13.06 3.53
N THR A 662 19.88 -12.54 3.58
CA THR A 662 19.38 -11.76 4.74
C THR A 662 19.20 -12.66 5.95
N MET A 663 18.63 -13.84 5.77
CA MET A 663 18.44 -14.83 6.83
C MET A 663 19.77 -15.31 7.41
N ILE A 664 20.74 -15.61 6.54
CA ILE A 664 22.09 -16.04 6.93
C ILE A 664 22.79 -14.93 7.73
N ARG A 665 22.67 -13.68 7.29
CA ARG A 665 23.22 -12.54 8.04
C ARG A 665 22.59 -12.40 9.43
N SER A 666 21.28 -12.49 9.53
CA SER A 666 20.58 -12.42 10.83
C SER A 666 20.95 -13.58 11.75
N LEU A 667 21.12 -14.78 11.19
CA LEU A 667 21.56 -15.94 11.95
C LEU A 667 22.99 -15.79 12.50
N ARG A 668 23.92 -15.28 11.68
CA ARG A 668 25.28 -14.94 12.11
C ARG A 668 25.29 -13.87 13.19
N THR A 669 24.46 -12.87 13.06
CA THR A 669 24.30 -11.78 14.05
C THR A 669 23.82 -12.33 15.40
N ALA A 670 22.78 -13.17 15.39
CA ALA A 670 22.27 -13.79 16.61
C ALA A 670 23.31 -14.67 17.30
N GLU A 671 24.07 -15.43 16.51
CA GLU A 671 25.13 -16.29 17.01
C GLU A 671 26.33 -15.52 17.58
N SER A 672 26.80 -14.49 16.86
CA SER A 672 27.84 -13.59 17.34
C SER A 672 27.45 -12.93 18.66
N LEU A 673 26.21 -12.49 18.77
CA LEU A 673 25.70 -11.90 20.01
C LEU A 673 25.66 -12.94 21.16
N PHE A 674 25.23 -14.15 20.88
CA PHE A 674 25.24 -15.22 21.86
C PHE A 674 26.68 -15.52 22.37
N LEU A 675 27.64 -15.61 21.46
CA LEU A 675 29.03 -15.93 21.78
C LEU A 675 29.72 -14.79 22.54
N SER A 676 29.38 -13.53 22.24
CA SER A 676 29.95 -12.36 22.92
C SER A 676 29.33 -12.09 24.30
N THR A 677 27.99 -12.28 24.44
CA THR A 677 27.27 -11.93 25.68
C THR A 677 27.00 -13.11 26.61
N GLY A 678 27.06 -14.34 26.10
CA GLY A 678 26.70 -15.55 26.87
C GLY A 678 27.55 -15.85 28.11
N GLN A 679 28.65 -15.10 28.34
CA GLN A 679 29.52 -15.23 29.51
C GLN A 679 29.31 -14.10 30.55
N ALA A 680 28.55 -13.08 30.27
CA ALA A 680 28.29 -11.96 31.19
C ALA A 680 27.15 -12.30 32.15
N LYS A 681 27.41 -12.20 33.47
CA LYS A 681 26.46 -12.63 34.52
C LYS A 681 25.16 -11.79 34.58
N ASP A 682 25.20 -10.53 34.09
CA ASP A 682 24.12 -9.54 34.22
C ASP A 682 23.64 -9.02 32.85
N ALA A 683 23.95 -9.69 31.72
CA ALA A 683 23.54 -9.27 30.41
C ALA A 683 22.08 -9.68 30.12
N ASP A 684 21.27 -8.78 29.49
CA ASP A 684 20.01 -9.15 28.88
C ASP A 684 20.27 -10.07 27.68
N LEU A 685 19.83 -11.31 27.79
CA LEU A 685 20.03 -12.36 26.78
C LEU A 685 18.79 -12.57 25.89
N SER A 686 17.82 -11.66 25.93
CA SER A 686 16.62 -11.71 25.07
C SER A 686 16.89 -11.40 23.58
N PRO A 687 17.85 -10.52 23.20
CA PRO A 687 18.09 -10.18 21.79
C PRO A 687 18.49 -11.35 20.87
N PRO A 688 19.39 -12.29 21.25
CA PRO A 688 19.66 -13.45 20.40
C PRO A 688 18.43 -14.32 20.16
N ILE A 689 17.60 -14.52 21.18
CA ILE A 689 16.36 -15.29 21.10
C ILE A 689 15.39 -14.67 20.09
N THR A 690 15.25 -13.36 20.15
CA THR A 690 14.37 -12.61 19.23
C THR A 690 14.84 -12.74 17.77
N LEU A 691 16.15 -12.58 17.52
CA LEU A 691 16.72 -12.73 16.18
C LEU A 691 16.57 -14.15 15.62
N TRP A 692 16.89 -15.17 16.42
CA TRP A 692 16.70 -16.56 16.02
C TRP A 692 15.26 -16.85 15.65
N MET A 693 14.29 -16.37 16.45
CA MET A 693 12.87 -16.58 16.17
C MET A 693 12.42 -15.86 14.89
N LYS A 694 12.90 -14.65 14.64
CA LYS A 694 12.59 -13.89 13.41
C LYS A 694 13.11 -14.62 12.15
N VAL A 695 14.30 -15.22 12.21
CA VAL A 695 14.84 -16.06 11.12
C VAL A 695 13.95 -17.27 10.89
N LEU A 696 13.51 -17.92 11.96
CA LEU A 696 12.66 -19.09 11.89
C LEU A 696 11.28 -18.77 11.31
N GLU A 697 10.66 -17.67 11.74
CA GLU A 697 9.38 -17.17 11.20
C GLU A 697 9.46 -16.92 9.71
N ASN A 698 10.47 -16.19 9.26
CA ASN A 698 10.69 -15.90 7.86
C ASN A 698 10.91 -17.16 7.02
N TYR A 699 11.69 -18.12 7.54
CA TYR A 699 11.94 -19.38 6.83
C TYR A 699 10.67 -20.23 6.70
N VAL A 700 9.93 -20.42 7.78
CA VAL A 700 8.71 -21.21 7.78
C VAL A 700 7.65 -20.57 6.90
N HIS A 701 7.53 -19.24 6.94
CA HIS A 701 6.60 -18.51 6.08
C HIS A 701 6.96 -18.65 4.59
N ALA A 702 8.22 -18.47 4.23
CA ALA A 702 8.68 -18.62 2.84
C ALA A 702 8.48 -20.04 2.30
N TRP A 703 8.60 -21.04 3.18
CA TRP A 703 8.47 -22.44 2.81
C TRP A 703 7.00 -22.94 2.77
N LEU A 704 6.22 -22.67 3.81
CA LEU A 704 4.83 -23.15 3.93
C LEU A 704 3.79 -22.21 3.31
N GLY A 705 4.08 -20.92 3.21
CA GLY A 705 3.17 -19.92 2.66
C GLY A 705 2.64 -20.24 1.26
N PRO A 706 3.49 -20.59 0.28
CA PRO A 706 3.02 -20.98 -1.07
C PRO A 706 2.15 -22.22 -1.07
N ARG A 707 2.40 -23.18 -0.15
CA ARG A 707 1.60 -24.39 0.01
C ARG A 707 0.21 -24.08 0.56
N MET A 708 0.15 -23.22 1.56
CA MET A 708 -1.12 -22.77 2.14
C MET A 708 -1.92 -21.94 1.13
N ALA A 709 -1.29 -21.05 0.40
CA ALA A 709 -1.91 -20.26 -0.67
C ALA A 709 -2.47 -21.18 -1.77
N GLY A 710 -1.80 -22.30 -2.07
CA GLY A 710 -2.33 -23.33 -2.97
C GLY A 710 -3.62 -23.95 -2.48
N LEU A 711 -3.70 -24.29 -1.18
CA LEU A 711 -4.91 -24.87 -0.57
C LEU A 711 -6.07 -23.86 -0.52
N GLN A 712 -5.80 -22.60 -0.33
CA GLN A 712 -6.82 -21.54 -0.31
C GLN A 712 -7.47 -21.29 -1.69
N ARG A 713 -6.77 -21.64 -2.79
CA ARG A 713 -7.33 -21.55 -4.15
C ARG A 713 -8.37 -22.66 -4.45
N GLU A 714 -8.41 -23.70 -3.64
CA GLU A 714 -9.38 -24.78 -3.74
C GLU A 714 -10.29 -24.82 -2.49
N PRO A 715 -11.14 -23.83 -2.29
CA PRO A 715 -11.88 -23.64 -1.04
C PRO A 715 -12.76 -24.85 -0.68
N GLY A 716 -13.33 -25.56 -1.65
CA GLY A 716 -14.14 -26.77 -1.41
C GLY A 716 -13.35 -27.87 -0.72
N VAL A 717 -12.11 -28.09 -1.13
CA VAL A 717 -11.23 -29.13 -0.53
C VAL A 717 -10.83 -28.75 0.90
N LEU A 718 -10.51 -27.49 1.12
CA LEU A 718 -10.14 -26.98 2.44
C LEU A 718 -11.33 -27.04 3.40
N PHE A 719 -12.53 -26.76 2.93
CA PHE A 719 -13.78 -26.78 3.71
C PHE A 719 -14.19 -28.17 4.11
N ASP A 720 -14.26 -29.09 3.16
CA ASP A 720 -14.55 -30.50 3.44
C ASP A 720 -13.57 -31.07 4.48
N TYR A 721 -12.30 -30.68 4.39
CA TYR A 721 -11.29 -31.11 5.35
C TYR A 721 -11.57 -30.52 6.74
N VAL A 722 -11.79 -29.23 6.82
CA VAL A 722 -12.03 -28.50 8.08
C VAL A 722 -13.33 -28.95 8.75
N ASP A 723 -14.42 -29.13 8.02
CA ASP A 723 -15.70 -29.61 8.55
C ASP A 723 -15.61 -31.04 9.05
N ARG A 724 -14.85 -31.90 8.39
CA ARG A 724 -14.58 -33.27 8.88
C ARG A 724 -13.70 -33.27 10.12
N VAL A 725 -12.70 -32.38 10.22
CA VAL A 725 -11.84 -32.28 11.42
C VAL A 725 -12.61 -31.72 12.61
N ILE A 726 -13.46 -30.71 12.41
CA ILE A 726 -14.22 -30.04 13.48
C ILE A 726 -15.57 -30.75 13.74
N GLY A 727 -16.27 -31.20 12.69
CA GLY A 727 -17.67 -31.60 12.76
C GLY A 727 -17.94 -33.02 13.28
N GLY A 728 -16.97 -33.91 13.46
CA GLY A 728 -17.26 -35.29 13.91
C GLY A 728 -16.07 -36.16 14.30
N SER A 729 -14.88 -35.88 13.80
CA SER A 729 -13.69 -36.71 14.08
C SER A 729 -12.66 -36.04 14.99
N TRP A 730 -12.97 -34.82 15.51
CA TRP A 730 -12.05 -34.08 16.39
C TRP A 730 -11.66 -34.91 17.64
N GLN A 731 -12.60 -35.57 18.26
CA GLN A 731 -12.30 -36.42 19.45
C GLN A 731 -11.36 -37.58 19.11
N GLY A 732 -11.49 -38.15 17.92
CA GLY A 732 -10.58 -39.18 17.42
C GLY A 732 -9.19 -38.63 17.11
N PHE A 733 -9.14 -37.44 16.50
CA PHE A 733 -7.90 -36.73 16.22
C PHE A 733 -7.20 -36.30 17.52
N ALA A 734 -7.91 -35.74 18.48
CA ALA A 734 -7.36 -35.34 19.76
C ALA A 734 -6.78 -36.53 20.54
N ARG A 735 -7.47 -37.67 20.60
CA ARG A 735 -6.96 -38.91 21.22
C ARG A 735 -5.69 -39.45 20.53
N TRP A 736 -5.60 -39.31 19.21
CA TRP A 736 -4.40 -39.68 18.45
C TRP A 736 -3.25 -38.73 18.69
N LEU A 737 -3.54 -37.41 18.77
CA LEU A 737 -2.56 -36.35 18.96
C LEU A 737 -1.98 -36.31 20.37
N GLU A 738 -2.84 -36.54 21.39
CA GLU A 738 -2.50 -36.37 22.80
C GLU A 738 -1.25 -37.10 23.26
N PRO A 739 -1.03 -38.39 22.94
CA PRO A 739 0.22 -39.07 23.33
C PRO A 739 1.47 -38.55 22.62
N LYS A 740 1.32 -37.99 21.40
CA LYS A 740 2.41 -37.47 20.57
C LYS A 740 2.78 -36.03 20.92
N TRP A 741 1.84 -35.31 21.55
CA TRP A 741 1.97 -33.91 21.91
C TRP A 741 2.45 -33.71 23.36
N ARG A 742 2.53 -34.79 24.15
CA ARG A 742 2.77 -34.75 25.61
C ARG A 742 4.19 -34.52 26.07
N ASP A 743 5.18 -34.62 25.21
CA ASP A 743 6.59 -34.44 25.67
C ASP A 743 6.88 -32.94 25.78
N PRO A 744 6.95 -32.39 27.01
CA PRO A 744 7.34 -31.00 27.19
C PRO A 744 8.83 -30.94 26.86
N ALA A 745 9.17 -30.29 25.75
CA ALA A 745 10.54 -29.89 25.53
C ALA A 745 10.92 -28.93 26.66
N ASP A 746 11.71 -29.43 27.62
CA ASP A 746 12.27 -28.59 28.66
C ASP A 746 13.35 -27.69 28.02
N VAL A 747 13.01 -26.45 27.80
CA VAL A 747 13.95 -25.46 27.32
C VAL A 747 14.42 -24.65 28.53
N GLY A 748 15.48 -25.14 29.16
CA GLY A 748 16.18 -24.45 30.25
C GLY A 748 15.35 -24.22 31.52
N GLY A 749 14.46 -25.18 31.86
CA GLY A 749 13.60 -25.11 33.05
C GLY A 749 12.26 -24.40 32.81
N ALA A 750 12.05 -23.87 31.62
CA ALA A 750 10.74 -23.29 31.25
C ALA A 750 9.79 -24.41 30.79
N ARG A 751 8.89 -24.81 31.67
CA ARG A 751 7.85 -25.80 31.35
C ARG A 751 6.68 -25.07 30.70
N VAL A 752 6.45 -25.27 29.40
CA VAL A 752 5.35 -24.65 28.66
C VAL A 752 4.31 -25.71 28.37
N GLU A 753 3.14 -25.60 28.98
CA GLU A 753 1.97 -26.40 28.61
C GLU A 753 1.27 -25.80 27.39
N ILE A 754 1.21 -26.57 26.31
CA ILE A 754 0.49 -26.16 25.10
C ILE A 754 -0.87 -26.86 25.12
N PRO A 755 -1.98 -26.17 25.34
CA PRO A 755 -3.28 -26.82 25.39
C PRO A 755 -3.67 -27.37 24.01
N LEU A 756 -4.05 -28.66 23.95
CA LEU A 756 -4.54 -29.31 22.74
C LEU A 756 -5.71 -28.54 22.05
N ARG A 757 -6.52 -27.84 22.84
CA ARG A 757 -7.58 -26.96 22.34
C ARG A 757 -7.08 -25.77 21.48
N ALA A 758 -5.79 -25.47 21.52
CA ALA A 758 -5.21 -24.42 20.69
C ALA A 758 -5.17 -24.80 19.19
N VAL A 759 -5.15 -26.10 18.87
CA VAL A 759 -5.16 -26.57 17.47
C VAL A 759 -6.51 -26.35 16.78
N PRO A 760 -7.68 -26.73 17.40
CA PRO A 760 -8.99 -26.39 16.81
C PRO A 760 -9.24 -24.89 16.70
N ASN A 761 -8.76 -24.10 17.66
CA ASN A 761 -8.89 -22.65 17.56
C ASN A 761 -8.17 -22.11 16.33
N CYS A 762 -6.97 -22.62 16.02
CA CYS A 762 -6.26 -22.24 14.79
C CYS A 762 -7.06 -22.58 13.52
N VAL A 763 -7.80 -23.69 13.51
CA VAL A 763 -8.69 -24.05 12.39
C VAL A 763 -9.89 -23.12 12.30
N ARG A 764 -10.45 -22.73 13.44
CA ARG A 764 -11.52 -21.73 13.51
C ARG A 764 -11.00 -20.38 13.04
N ASP A 765 -9.83 -19.97 13.50
CA ASP A 765 -9.15 -18.77 13.08
C ASP A 765 -8.89 -18.79 11.55
N LEU A 766 -8.55 -19.95 10.97
CA LEU A 766 -8.44 -20.11 9.52
C LEU A 766 -9.79 -20.04 8.80
N GLN A 767 -10.88 -20.51 9.40
CA GLN A 767 -12.22 -20.37 8.86
C GLN A 767 -12.71 -18.93 8.93
N GLU A 768 -12.45 -18.24 10.03
CA GLU A 768 -12.76 -16.84 10.26
C GLU A 768 -11.85 -15.93 9.43
N HIS A 769 -10.58 -16.34 9.23
CA HIS A 769 -9.57 -15.68 8.41
C HIS A 769 -9.54 -16.19 6.96
N ARG A 770 -10.58 -16.83 6.47
CA ARG A 770 -10.81 -17.12 5.03
C ARG A 770 -10.45 -15.95 4.12
N ARG A 771 -10.35 -14.80 4.69
CA ARG A 771 -10.32 -13.49 4.11
C ARG A 771 -8.98 -12.79 4.29
N LYS A 772 -8.10 -13.29 5.16
CA LYS A 772 -6.72 -12.81 5.19
C LYS A 772 -5.97 -13.50 4.06
N ARG A 773 -5.65 -12.76 3.00
CA ARG A 773 -4.52 -13.11 2.15
C ARG A 773 -3.32 -13.31 3.08
N LEU A 774 -2.52 -14.34 2.82
CA LEU A 774 -1.28 -14.64 3.56
C LEU A 774 -0.19 -13.58 3.35
N ASP A 775 -0.55 -12.32 3.21
CA ASP A 775 0.36 -11.20 3.05
C ASP A 775 0.96 -10.75 4.39
N SER A 776 0.32 -11.12 5.51
CA SER A 776 0.95 -11.01 6.83
C SER A 776 1.58 -12.35 7.20
N PRO A 777 2.87 -12.39 7.57
CA PRO A 777 3.50 -13.62 8.00
C PRO A 777 2.77 -14.18 9.22
N LEU A 778 2.32 -15.44 9.12
CA LEU A 778 1.78 -16.16 10.26
C LEU A 778 2.91 -16.37 11.28
N SER A 779 2.58 -16.29 12.56
CA SER A 779 3.52 -16.56 13.63
C SER A 779 3.98 -18.03 13.59
N VAL A 780 5.16 -18.32 14.14
CA VAL A 780 5.66 -19.71 14.29
C VAL A 780 4.64 -20.60 15.02
N THR A 781 3.91 -20.04 15.96
CA THR A 781 2.84 -20.75 16.69
C THR A 781 1.70 -21.18 15.77
N GLU A 782 1.25 -20.33 14.89
CA GLU A 782 0.21 -20.62 13.90
C GLU A 782 0.71 -21.66 12.89
N TRP A 783 1.91 -21.49 12.35
CA TRP A 783 2.51 -22.47 11.46
C TRP A 783 2.67 -23.85 12.09
N ALA A 784 3.08 -23.91 13.36
CA ALA A 784 3.19 -25.17 14.11
C ALA A 784 1.85 -25.91 14.19
N ARG A 785 0.74 -25.17 14.45
CA ARG A 785 -0.61 -25.72 14.48
C ARG A 785 -1.08 -26.19 13.08
N LEU A 786 -0.77 -25.41 12.04
CA LEU A 786 -1.07 -25.78 10.65
C LEU A 786 -0.32 -27.02 10.19
N MET A 787 0.94 -27.18 10.60
CA MET A 787 1.73 -28.37 10.31
C MET A 787 1.08 -29.63 10.89
N VAL A 788 0.57 -29.57 12.13
CA VAL A 788 -0.12 -30.71 12.75
C VAL A 788 -1.37 -31.10 11.98
N LEU A 789 -2.08 -30.13 11.39
CA LEU A 789 -3.31 -30.37 10.65
C LEU A 789 -3.09 -30.82 9.21
N PHE A 790 -2.17 -30.16 8.52
CA PHE A 790 -2.04 -30.29 7.06
C PHE A 790 -0.77 -31.03 6.60
N ALA A 791 0.15 -31.34 7.50
CA ALA A 791 1.42 -31.98 7.16
C ALA A 791 1.54 -33.46 7.60
N VAL A 792 0.46 -34.08 8.06
CA VAL A 792 0.46 -35.47 8.55
C VAL A 792 -0.63 -36.30 7.89
N ASP A 793 -0.32 -37.59 7.65
CA ASP A 793 -1.33 -38.58 7.31
C ASP A 793 -1.96 -39.10 8.61
N HIS A 794 -3.26 -38.99 8.74
CA HIS A 794 -4.02 -39.37 9.93
C HIS A 794 -4.79 -40.68 9.70
N PRO A 795 -4.90 -41.60 10.71
CA PRO A 795 -5.64 -42.84 10.59
C PRO A 795 -7.12 -42.69 10.23
N THR A 796 -7.73 -41.55 10.50
CA THR A 796 -9.11 -41.22 10.14
C THR A 796 -9.31 -40.80 8.68
N GLY A 797 -8.26 -40.87 7.83
CA GLY A 797 -8.35 -40.60 6.42
C GLY A 797 -7.90 -39.20 6.00
N PHE A 798 -7.45 -38.35 6.93
CA PHE A 798 -6.83 -37.08 6.57
C PHE A 798 -5.44 -37.33 5.99
N LYS A 799 -5.12 -36.71 4.86
CA LYS A 799 -3.84 -36.85 4.17
C LYS A 799 -2.97 -35.61 4.32
N ASN A 800 -1.67 -35.79 4.21
CA ASN A 800 -0.68 -34.75 4.16
C ASN A 800 -0.92 -33.81 2.98
N MET A 801 -1.63 -32.70 3.21
CA MET A 801 -1.97 -31.71 2.18
C MET A 801 -0.79 -30.80 1.84
N PHE A 802 0.14 -30.59 2.78
CA PHE A 802 1.36 -29.82 2.52
C PHE A 802 2.40 -30.61 1.72
N LYS A 803 2.22 -31.94 1.56
CA LYS A 803 3.13 -32.81 0.81
C LYS A 803 4.59 -32.66 1.25
N LEU A 804 4.82 -32.60 2.58
CA LEU A 804 6.16 -32.51 3.13
C LEU A 804 6.92 -33.84 3.01
N GLY A 805 8.24 -33.73 2.85
CA GLY A 805 9.13 -34.89 2.88
C GLY A 805 9.25 -35.63 1.57
N GLY A 806 9.44 -34.99 0.43
CA GLY A 806 9.81 -35.52 -0.90
C GLY A 806 9.72 -37.05 -1.13
N LYS A 807 10.14 -37.56 -2.27
CA LYS A 807 10.07 -38.99 -2.58
C LYS A 807 10.97 -39.91 -1.72
N GLU A 808 11.98 -39.34 -1.04
CA GLU A 808 13.02 -40.09 -0.31
C GLU A 808 12.86 -40.05 1.21
N HIS A 809 12.08 -39.12 1.77
CA HIS A 809 11.88 -39.02 3.22
C HIS A 809 10.41 -39.15 3.60
N LYS A 810 9.97 -40.41 3.89
CA LYS A 810 8.70 -40.63 4.55
C LYS A 810 8.77 -40.01 5.95
N THR A 811 8.20 -38.83 6.12
CA THR A 811 7.98 -38.23 7.43
C THR A 811 6.97 -39.07 8.20
N THR A 812 7.39 -39.63 9.31
CA THR A 812 6.42 -40.23 10.25
C THR A 812 5.59 -39.07 10.85
N ALA A 813 4.31 -39.31 11.04
CA ALA A 813 3.42 -38.34 11.71
C ALA A 813 4.01 -37.88 13.06
N GLU A 814 4.70 -38.77 13.76
CA GLU A 814 5.38 -38.52 15.04
C GLU A 814 6.49 -37.48 14.93
N ARG A 815 7.31 -37.55 13.88
CA ARG A 815 8.39 -36.56 13.64
C ARG A 815 7.82 -35.18 13.35
N THR A 816 6.78 -35.06 12.53
CA THR A 816 6.15 -33.79 12.19
C THR A 816 5.43 -33.17 13.40
N VAL A 817 4.72 -33.97 14.18
CA VAL A 817 4.05 -33.51 15.40
C VAL A 817 5.09 -33.09 16.46
N SER A 818 6.17 -33.84 16.65
CA SER A 818 7.26 -33.49 17.55
C SER A 818 7.94 -32.17 17.14
N LEU A 819 8.16 -31.97 15.84
CA LEU A 819 8.71 -30.72 15.31
C LEU A 819 7.77 -29.54 15.57
N ALA A 820 6.49 -29.67 15.23
CA ALA A 820 5.47 -28.68 15.48
C ALA A 820 5.38 -28.30 16.97
N HIS A 821 5.44 -29.28 17.86
CA HIS A 821 5.48 -29.05 19.31
C HIS A 821 6.72 -28.25 19.74
N ARG A 822 7.90 -28.58 19.21
CA ARG A 822 9.14 -27.81 19.49
C ARG A 822 9.07 -26.39 18.98
N LEU A 823 8.54 -26.15 17.77
CA LEU A 823 8.36 -24.81 17.23
C LEU A 823 7.42 -23.96 18.11
N HIS A 824 6.32 -24.57 18.55
CA HIS A 824 5.40 -23.91 19.47
C HIS A 824 6.04 -23.59 20.82
N THR A 825 6.86 -24.50 21.35
CA THR A 825 7.58 -24.31 22.62
C THR A 825 8.61 -23.17 22.50
N LEU A 826 9.38 -23.12 21.41
CA LEU A 826 10.33 -22.04 21.14
C LEU A 826 9.64 -20.66 21.11
N ALA A 827 8.49 -20.56 20.42
CA ALA A 827 7.73 -19.33 20.38
C ALA A 827 7.19 -18.92 21.76
N ALA A 828 6.73 -19.89 22.56
CA ALA A 828 6.25 -19.62 23.92
C ALA A 828 7.38 -19.18 24.87
N VAL A 829 8.58 -19.77 24.76
CA VAL A 829 9.76 -19.34 25.53
C VAL A 829 10.20 -17.93 25.12
N ARG A 830 10.20 -17.61 23.80
CA ARG A 830 10.46 -16.24 23.33
C ARG A 830 9.52 -15.26 24.01
N ASN A 831 8.21 -15.53 24.01
CA ASN A 831 7.21 -14.63 24.61
C ASN A 831 7.40 -14.47 26.13
N LEU A 832 7.80 -15.53 26.84
CA LEU A 832 8.11 -15.42 28.26
C LEU A 832 9.32 -14.52 28.53
N VAL A 833 10.39 -14.67 27.73
CA VAL A 833 11.62 -13.91 27.87
C VAL A 833 11.44 -12.44 27.49
N THR A 834 10.74 -12.16 26.40
CA THR A 834 10.54 -10.76 25.92
C THR A 834 9.57 -9.96 26.78
N HIS A 835 8.65 -10.61 27.51
CA HIS A 835 7.61 -9.87 28.26
C HIS A 835 7.75 -9.93 29.79
N ARG A 836 8.58 -10.80 30.38
CA ARG A 836 8.53 -11.05 31.83
C ARG A 836 9.86 -11.27 32.56
N ALA A 837 10.95 -11.59 31.94
CA ALA A 837 12.21 -11.86 32.62
C ALA A 837 13.43 -11.85 31.70
N SER A 838 14.57 -11.42 32.22
CA SER A 838 15.88 -11.70 31.61
C SER A 838 16.14 -13.20 31.54
N ALA A 839 16.49 -13.72 30.38
CA ALA A 839 16.88 -15.12 30.24
C ALA A 839 18.27 -15.36 30.87
N GLY A 840 18.39 -16.30 31.77
CA GLY A 840 19.69 -16.73 32.26
C GLY A 840 20.50 -17.49 31.19
N ALA A 841 21.83 -17.52 31.32
CA ALA A 841 22.73 -18.14 30.36
C ALA A 841 22.40 -19.63 30.08
N GLN A 842 21.90 -20.39 31.06
CA GLN A 842 21.46 -21.78 30.87
C GLN A 842 20.21 -21.88 29.97
N THR A 843 19.25 -21.00 30.16
CA THR A 843 18.03 -20.95 29.35
C THR A 843 18.38 -20.61 27.91
N LEU A 844 19.27 -19.63 27.70
CA LEU A 844 19.72 -19.22 26.37
C LEU A 844 20.48 -20.34 25.65
N ALA A 845 21.38 -21.05 26.33
CA ALA A 845 22.13 -22.17 25.75
C ALA A 845 21.21 -23.37 25.40
N ALA A 846 20.19 -23.63 26.23
CA ALA A 846 19.20 -24.66 25.96
C ALA A 846 18.29 -24.26 24.78
N PHE A 847 17.85 -22.97 24.72
CA PHE A 847 17.11 -22.43 23.62
C PHE A 847 17.88 -22.55 22.29
N ARG A 848 19.14 -22.13 22.27
CA ARG A 848 20.03 -22.23 21.09
C ARG A 848 20.08 -23.66 20.54
N ARG A 849 20.35 -24.66 21.40
CA ARG A 849 20.36 -26.07 20.96
C ARG A 849 19.02 -26.55 20.42
N SER A 850 17.93 -26.22 21.09
CA SER A 850 16.59 -26.60 20.68
C SER A 850 16.18 -25.92 19.35
N TYR A 851 16.57 -24.65 19.19
CA TYR A 851 16.36 -23.87 18.00
C TYR A 851 17.06 -24.49 16.78
N TYR A 852 18.37 -24.70 16.84
CA TYR A 852 19.12 -25.27 15.72
C TYR A 852 18.69 -26.69 15.39
N SER A 853 18.34 -27.49 16.37
CA SER A 853 17.78 -28.84 16.15
C SER A 853 16.43 -28.78 15.44
N ALA A 854 15.55 -27.87 15.83
CA ALA A 854 14.26 -27.68 15.14
C ALA A 854 14.44 -27.14 13.72
N PHE A 855 15.40 -26.23 13.53
CA PHE A 855 15.67 -25.64 12.22
C PHE A 855 16.29 -26.67 11.24
N GLU A 856 17.21 -27.51 11.71
CA GLU A 856 17.75 -28.64 10.93
C GLU A 856 16.63 -29.59 10.49
N ASP A 857 15.71 -29.94 11.39
CA ASP A 857 14.57 -30.78 11.05
C ASP A 857 13.66 -30.12 10.01
N LEU A 858 13.44 -28.79 10.11
CA LEU A 858 12.67 -28.05 9.09
C LEU A 858 13.34 -28.10 7.72
N VAL A 859 14.64 -27.83 7.64
CA VAL A 859 15.39 -27.82 6.38
C VAL A 859 15.43 -29.21 5.75
N THR A 860 15.55 -30.24 6.55
CA THR A 860 15.55 -31.64 6.05
C THR A 860 14.15 -32.13 5.63
N LEU A 861 13.07 -31.45 6.08
CA LEU A 861 11.70 -31.74 5.67
C LEU A 861 11.29 -30.93 4.42
N ALA A 862 11.97 -29.85 4.14
CA ALA A 862 11.71 -28.98 2.98
C ALA A 862 12.17 -29.62 1.69
#